data_1bba720745894cf90c4a9c4ce7491e3b
#
_entry.id   1bba720745894cf90c4a9c4ce7491e3b
#
_cell.length_a   1.000
_cell.length_b   1.000
_cell.length_c   1.000
_cell.angle_alpha   90.00
_cell.angle_beta   90.00
_cell.angle_gamma   90.00
#
_symmetry.space_group_name_H-M   'P 1'
#
loop_
_entity.id
_entity.type
_entity.pdbx_description
1 polymer ?
#
loop_
_entity_poly.entity_id
_entity_poly.type
_entity_poly.pdbx_seq_one_letter_code
_entity_poly.pdbx_strand_id
1 'polypeptide(L)'
;MEKYGVNELRRMFLDFMESKGHLKMKSFSLVPHNDNSLLLINAGMAPLKPYFTGQEVPPRRRVTTCQKCVRTGDIENVGKTARHLTFFEMLGNFSFGDYFKHEAIAWSWEFLTEVLGLEKDRLYPSIYGEDDEAFDIWTKEVGVPGDRITRFYRDPETGECDNFWEHGAGPCGPCSEIYYDRGEKYGCGKPDCKVGCDCDRFMEVWNNVFTQFNGDGHGGYTELEHKNIDTGMGLERLAVVMQDVDSVFDIDTMKAIRDKVCELSGKKYHVDEMDDVSIRLITDHIRSSTFLISDGVMPSNEGRGYVLRRIIRRAAMHGRTLGIQGAFLGKIAQVVIDESKDGYPELEERKDFILKVLTQEEEKFAKTIDQGLGILADMEEHMKADGVKVLSGEDAFKLYDTYGFPVDLTAEILEEKGFTYDEAGFESCMEAQRQKARGARKETNYMGADANVYNDIDSEITTEFTGYDKLTDTAEIAFLTTSDDVVEALSDGDKGSVIVPNTPFYATMGGQQGDKGIIKTESGTFVVEDTVKVVGNRYAHVGYVSEGMIRTGEKATLSVDTKTRTNTCRNHSATHLLQKALREVLGTHVEQAGSYQDAERTRFDFSHFSAMTAEELKRVEDIVNEKINEAIEVRTDIMTVDEAKKTGAMALFGEKYGEKVRVVSMGDFSKEFCGGTHVKNTSDI
;
A
#
# COMPACT_ATOMS: atom_id res chain seq x y z
N MET A 1 -13.61 25.73 -27.98
CA MET A 1 -13.07 25.28 -26.68
C MET A 1 -11.54 25.43 -26.73
N GLU A 2 -10.95 26.03 -25.72
CA GLU A 2 -9.51 26.11 -25.59
C GLU A 2 -8.99 24.72 -25.17
N LYS A 3 -7.86 24.29 -25.75
CA LYS A 3 -7.30 22.96 -25.47
C LYS A 3 -6.18 23.10 -24.45
N TYR A 4 -6.36 22.49 -23.27
CA TYR A 4 -5.38 22.50 -22.20
C TYR A 4 -4.67 21.15 -22.07
N GLY A 5 -3.37 21.18 -21.77
CA GLY A 5 -2.59 19.97 -21.46
C GLY A 5 -2.88 19.44 -20.07
N VAL A 6 -2.53 18.16 -19.84
CA VAL A 6 -2.74 17.48 -18.52
C VAL A 6 -2.09 18.25 -17.38
N ASN A 7 -0.84 18.68 -17.54
CA ASN A 7 -0.10 19.45 -16.52
C ASN A 7 -0.74 20.83 -16.25
N GLU A 8 -1.32 21.44 -17.26
CA GLU A 8 -2.01 22.71 -17.15
C GLU A 8 -3.36 22.54 -16.42
N LEU A 9 -4.15 21.54 -16.79
CA LEU A 9 -5.42 21.22 -16.12
C LEU A 9 -5.22 20.93 -14.63
N ARG A 10 -4.18 20.17 -14.27
CA ARG A 10 -3.81 19.92 -12.87
C ARG A 10 -3.57 21.22 -12.12
N ARG A 11 -2.77 22.13 -12.67
CA ARG A 11 -2.47 23.42 -12.07
C ARG A 11 -3.73 24.28 -11.96
N MET A 12 -4.52 24.39 -13.02
CA MET A 12 -5.75 25.19 -13.04
C MET A 12 -6.73 24.77 -11.95
N PHE A 13 -6.93 23.46 -11.76
CA PHE A 13 -7.80 22.94 -10.70
C PHE A 13 -7.29 23.29 -9.31
N LEU A 14 -6.01 23.03 -9.04
CA LEU A 14 -5.42 23.30 -7.72
C LEU A 14 -5.43 24.82 -7.41
N ASP A 15 -5.15 25.68 -8.40
CA ASP A 15 -5.20 27.13 -8.24
C ASP A 15 -6.63 27.64 -8.02
N PHE A 16 -7.60 27.07 -8.74
CA PHE A 16 -9.00 27.38 -8.54
C PHE A 16 -9.47 27.03 -7.12
N MET A 17 -9.16 25.84 -6.64
CA MET A 17 -9.55 25.41 -5.28
C MET A 17 -8.81 26.21 -4.20
N GLU A 18 -7.55 26.59 -4.44
CA GLU A 18 -6.84 27.51 -3.52
C GLU A 18 -7.54 28.87 -3.44
N SER A 19 -8.06 29.40 -4.57
CA SER A 19 -8.86 30.63 -4.58
C SER A 19 -10.15 30.53 -3.78
N LYS A 20 -10.69 29.32 -3.58
CA LYS A 20 -11.83 29.00 -2.70
C LYS A 20 -11.41 28.72 -1.24
N GLY A 21 -10.14 28.93 -0.90
CA GLY A 21 -9.61 28.82 0.47
C GLY A 21 -9.09 27.43 0.85
N HIS A 22 -8.92 26.52 -0.10
CA HIS A 22 -8.33 25.20 0.16
C HIS A 22 -6.81 25.27 0.33
N LEU A 23 -6.28 24.40 1.20
CA LEU A 23 -4.85 24.16 1.31
C LEU A 23 -4.45 23.16 0.21
N LYS A 24 -3.56 23.56 -0.68
CA LYS A 24 -2.95 22.62 -1.62
C LYS A 24 -2.03 21.66 -0.87
N MET A 25 -2.31 20.38 -0.96
CA MET A 25 -1.44 19.33 -0.43
C MET A 25 -0.78 18.58 -1.59
N LYS A 26 0.45 18.13 -1.37
CA LYS A 26 1.13 17.22 -2.31
C LYS A 26 0.39 15.90 -2.38
N SER A 27 0.52 15.20 -3.50
CA SER A 27 0.07 13.80 -3.61
C SER A 27 0.74 12.95 -2.55
N PHE A 28 -0.05 12.12 -1.89
CA PHE A 28 0.47 11.08 -0.99
C PHE A 28 1.10 9.95 -1.80
N SER A 29 1.90 9.13 -1.14
CA SER A 29 2.43 7.90 -1.73
C SER A 29 1.31 6.95 -2.13
N LEU A 30 1.52 6.19 -3.21
CA LEU A 30 0.65 5.06 -3.60
C LEU A 30 0.63 3.94 -2.56
N VAL A 31 1.64 3.88 -1.69
CA VAL A 31 1.70 2.94 -0.57
C VAL A 31 0.91 3.51 0.60
N PRO A 32 -0.21 2.89 1.01
CA PRO A 32 -1.01 3.40 2.11
C PRO A 32 -0.22 3.35 3.42
N HIS A 33 -0.31 4.44 4.19
CA HIS A 33 0.21 4.50 5.55
C HIS A 33 -0.90 4.17 6.55
N ASN A 34 -0.65 3.21 7.44
CA ASN A 34 -1.56 2.85 8.53
C ASN A 34 -2.97 2.37 8.10
N ASP A 35 -3.15 1.95 6.86
CA ASP A 35 -4.40 1.33 6.38
C ASP A 35 -4.10 -0.04 5.75
N ASN A 36 -4.31 -1.09 6.52
CA ASN A 36 -4.11 -2.48 6.07
C ASN A 36 -5.27 -2.99 5.20
N SER A 37 -6.34 -2.22 5.06
CA SER A 37 -7.48 -2.59 4.19
C SER A 37 -7.20 -2.35 2.70
N LEU A 38 -6.22 -1.49 2.39
CA LEU A 38 -5.83 -1.13 1.05
C LEU A 38 -4.44 -1.66 0.69
N LEU A 39 -4.34 -2.32 -0.45
CA LEU A 39 -3.05 -2.73 -1.00
C LEU A 39 -2.28 -1.51 -1.55
N LEU A 40 -2.99 -0.66 -2.30
CA LEU A 40 -2.50 0.58 -2.91
C LEU A 40 -3.58 1.66 -2.78
N ILE A 41 -3.19 2.92 -2.79
CA ILE A 41 -4.12 4.05 -2.79
C ILE A 41 -4.89 4.06 -4.11
N ASN A 42 -6.22 3.99 -4.03
CA ASN A 42 -7.15 3.84 -5.15
C ASN A 42 -8.15 4.99 -5.31
N ALA A 43 -8.14 5.96 -4.39
CA ALA A 43 -9.02 7.13 -4.38
C ALA A 43 -8.35 8.33 -3.68
N GLY A 44 -8.79 9.54 -4.03
CA GLY A 44 -8.24 10.79 -3.46
C GLY A 44 -8.43 10.92 -1.96
N MET A 45 -9.54 10.41 -1.44
CA MET A 45 -9.86 10.47 -0.01
C MET A 45 -9.13 9.44 0.84
N ALA A 46 -8.61 8.35 0.23
CA ALA A 46 -8.05 7.24 0.98
C ALA A 46 -6.95 7.64 1.98
N PRO A 47 -5.96 8.47 1.64
CA PRO A 47 -4.96 8.93 2.60
C PRO A 47 -5.51 9.96 3.62
N LEU A 48 -6.70 10.51 3.39
CA LEU A 48 -7.34 11.51 4.23
C LEU A 48 -8.40 10.92 5.20
N LYS A 49 -8.64 9.61 5.16
CA LYS A 49 -9.61 8.90 6.03
C LYS A 49 -9.54 9.32 7.51
N PRO A 50 -8.36 9.48 8.14
CA PRO A 50 -8.28 9.89 9.55
C PRO A 50 -8.93 11.25 9.85
N TYR A 51 -8.96 12.15 8.86
CA TYR A 51 -9.64 13.46 9.00
C TYR A 51 -11.15 13.35 8.89
N PHE A 52 -11.66 12.47 8.03
CA PHE A 52 -13.10 12.18 7.89
C PHE A 52 -13.68 11.52 9.14
N THR A 53 -12.91 10.65 9.77
CA THR A 53 -13.32 9.93 10.98
C THR A 53 -13.06 10.69 12.28
N GLY A 54 -12.40 11.86 12.22
CA GLY A 54 -12.02 12.64 13.40
C GLY A 54 -10.88 12.04 14.23
N GLN A 55 -10.20 11.00 13.71
CA GLN A 55 -9.02 10.41 14.37
C GLN A 55 -7.82 11.36 14.39
N GLU A 56 -7.73 12.22 13.39
CA GLU A 56 -6.70 13.25 13.27
C GLU A 56 -7.35 14.60 12.92
N VAL A 57 -6.71 15.68 13.38
CA VAL A 57 -7.13 17.04 13.02
C VAL A 57 -6.51 17.40 11.67
N PRO A 58 -7.32 17.80 10.66
CA PRO A 58 -6.77 18.20 9.38
C PRO A 58 -5.93 19.50 9.52
N PRO A 59 -4.89 19.67 8.69
CA PRO A 59 -4.07 20.89 8.71
C PRO A 59 -4.88 22.15 8.35
N ARG A 60 -5.97 21.98 7.62
CA ARG A 60 -7.00 22.97 7.32
C ARG A 60 -8.31 22.25 7.04
N ARG A 61 -9.46 22.85 7.35
CA ARG A 61 -10.77 22.24 7.08
C ARG A 61 -11.10 22.11 5.59
N ARG A 62 -10.42 22.88 4.73
CA ARG A 62 -10.49 22.79 3.26
C ARG A 62 -9.15 22.36 2.72
N VAL A 63 -9.12 21.25 2.01
CA VAL A 63 -7.92 20.69 1.41
C VAL A 63 -8.18 20.36 -0.06
N THR A 64 -7.18 20.50 -0.92
CA THR A 64 -7.23 20.04 -2.30
C THR A 64 -5.96 19.30 -2.67
N THR A 65 -6.10 18.24 -3.46
CA THR A 65 -4.98 17.41 -3.93
C THR A 65 -5.16 17.01 -5.38
N CYS A 66 -4.07 16.67 -6.03
CA CYS A 66 -4.05 15.80 -7.20
C CYS A 66 -3.39 14.50 -6.76
N GLN A 67 -4.21 13.50 -6.43
CA GLN A 67 -3.75 12.25 -5.82
C GLN A 67 -3.44 11.19 -6.86
N LYS A 68 -2.23 10.61 -6.78
CA LYS A 68 -1.85 9.38 -7.50
C LYS A 68 -2.73 8.23 -7.03
N CYS A 69 -3.34 7.50 -7.97
CA CYS A 69 -4.21 6.36 -7.67
C CYS A 69 -3.86 5.15 -8.55
N VAL A 70 -4.02 3.96 -7.99
CA VAL A 70 -3.89 2.69 -8.71
C VAL A 70 -5.11 1.82 -8.43
N ARG A 71 -5.79 1.36 -9.49
CA ARG A 71 -6.89 0.40 -9.44
C ARG A 71 -6.48 -0.91 -10.10
N THR A 72 -6.29 -1.94 -9.30
CA THR A 72 -5.85 -3.26 -9.77
C THR A 72 -6.95 -4.05 -10.44
N GLY A 73 -8.21 -3.80 -10.12
CA GLY A 73 -9.38 -4.44 -10.76
C GLY A 73 -9.55 -4.06 -12.23
N ASP A 74 -9.01 -2.92 -12.65
CA ASP A 74 -9.14 -2.43 -14.03
C ASP A 74 -8.05 -2.96 -14.98
N ILE A 75 -7.04 -3.67 -14.48
CA ILE A 75 -5.88 -4.14 -15.27
C ILE A 75 -6.32 -4.95 -16.50
N GLU A 76 -7.35 -5.79 -16.39
CA GLU A 76 -7.84 -6.62 -17.48
C GLU A 76 -8.59 -5.84 -18.58
N ASN A 77 -9.09 -4.65 -18.24
CA ASN A 77 -9.81 -3.75 -19.15
C ASN A 77 -8.89 -2.76 -19.86
N VAL A 78 -7.64 -2.64 -19.40
CA VAL A 78 -6.65 -1.74 -19.99
C VAL A 78 -6.35 -2.17 -21.44
N GLY A 79 -6.33 -1.18 -22.31
CA GLY A 79 -6.11 -1.39 -23.75
C GLY A 79 -7.36 -1.80 -24.54
N LYS A 80 -8.38 -2.39 -23.88
CA LYS A 80 -9.64 -2.84 -24.49
C LYS A 80 -10.72 -1.75 -24.52
N THR A 81 -10.63 -0.77 -23.64
CA THR A 81 -11.60 0.33 -23.52
C THR A 81 -10.92 1.67 -23.68
N ALA A 82 -11.70 2.72 -23.96
CA ALA A 82 -11.20 4.08 -24.16
C ALA A 82 -10.89 4.83 -22.84
N ARG A 83 -11.26 4.31 -21.67
CA ARG A 83 -11.31 5.06 -20.39
C ARG A 83 -10.63 4.39 -19.20
N HIS A 84 -10.27 3.08 -19.28
CA HIS A 84 -9.65 2.37 -18.16
C HIS A 84 -8.13 2.50 -18.17
N LEU A 85 -7.59 2.82 -16.99
CA LEU A 85 -6.16 2.93 -16.69
C LEU A 85 -5.87 2.25 -15.36
N THR A 86 -4.71 1.61 -15.24
CA THR A 86 -4.21 1.08 -13.97
C THR A 86 -3.81 2.19 -13.01
N PHE A 87 -3.01 3.14 -13.49
CA PHE A 87 -2.62 4.36 -12.79
C PHE A 87 -3.36 5.56 -13.38
N PHE A 88 -3.92 6.39 -12.51
CA PHE A 88 -4.55 7.66 -12.90
C PHE A 88 -4.38 8.70 -11.81
N GLU A 89 -4.62 9.96 -12.16
CA GLU A 89 -4.57 11.08 -11.25
C GLU A 89 -5.99 11.53 -10.90
N MET A 90 -6.29 11.62 -9.59
CA MET A 90 -7.57 12.08 -9.08
C MET A 90 -7.43 13.47 -8.49
N LEU A 91 -8.04 14.45 -9.13
CA LEU A 91 -8.22 15.79 -8.62
C LEU A 91 -9.33 15.76 -7.58
N GLY A 92 -9.09 16.31 -6.40
CA GLY A 92 -10.05 16.28 -5.30
C GLY A 92 -10.04 17.56 -4.47
N ASN A 93 -11.23 17.97 -4.03
CA ASN A 93 -11.41 18.99 -3.01
C ASN A 93 -12.24 18.41 -1.87
N PHE A 94 -11.80 18.70 -0.65
CA PHE A 94 -12.29 18.06 0.57
C PHE A 94 -12.69 19.13 1.59
N SER A 95 -13.81 18.89 2.28
CA SER A 95 -14.28 19.69 3.40
C SER A 95 -14.48 18.83 4.63
N PHE A 96 -13.85 19.22 5.72
CA PHE A 96 -13.97 18.54 7.02
C PHE A 96 -14.83 19.40 7.95
N GLY A 97 -16.16 19.27 7.80
CA GLY A 97 -17.13 20.03 8.59
C GLY A 97 -17.12 21.56 8.37
N ASP A 98 -16.79 22.02 7.16
CA ASP A 98 -16.77 23.44 6.81
C ASP A 98 -17.89 23.77 5.80
N TYR A 99 -17.74 23.44 4.51
CA TYR A 99 -18.79 23.61 3.51
C TYR A 99 -19.40 22.26 3.11
N PHE A 100 -20.55 22.30 2.42
CA PHE A 100 -21.26 21.10 2.04
C PHE A 100 -21.81 21.18 0.60
N LYS A 101 -23.00 20.66 0.32
CA LYS A 101 -23.56 20.48 -1.04
C LYS A 101 -23.62 21.77 -1.86
N HIS A 102 -24.05 22.89 -1.27
CA HIS A 102 -24.22 24.16 -1.99
C HIS A 102 -22.91 24.61 -2.66
N GLU A 103 -21.84 24.70 -1.88
CA GLU A 103 -20.55 25.14 -2.39
C GLU A 103 -19.92 24.09 -3.31
N ALA A 104 -19.99 22.80 -2.95
CA ALA A 104 -19.39 21.74 -3.75
C ALA A 104 -20.00 21.70 -5.17
N ILE A 105 -21.32 21.74 -5.26
CA ILE A 105 -22.05 21.74 -6.55
C ILE A 105 -21.75 23.04 -7.31
N ALA A 106 -21.86 24.19 -6.66
CA ALA A 106 -21.62 25.47 -7.32
C ALA A 106 -20.19 25.59 -7.86
N TRP A 107 -19.18 25.19 -7.08
CA TRP A 107 -17.77 25.30 -7.50
C TRP A 107 -17.41 24.27 -8.58
N SER A 108 -17.96 23.06 -8.54
CA SER A 108 -17.75 22.10 -9.61
C SER A 108 -18.31 22.60 -10.95
N TRP A 109 -19.50 23.21 -10.93
CA TRP A 109 -20.10 23.82 -12.11
C TRP A 109 -19.32 25.04 -12.59
N GLU A 110 -18.93 25.94 -11.69
CA GLU A 110 -18.12 27.12 -12.00
C GLU A 110 -16.80 26.74 -12.66
N PHE A 111 -16.09 25.75 -12.11
CA PHE A 111 -14.82 25.28 -12.67
C PHE A 111 -15.00 24.76 -14.09
N LEU A 112 -15.98 23.88 -14.31
CA LEU A 112 -16.21 23.28 -15.62
C LEU A 112 -16.68 24.30 -16.67
N THR A 113 -17.57 25.22 -16.30
CA THR A 113 -18.23 26.10 -17.26
C THR A 113 -17.57 27.47 -17.43
N GLU A 114 -17.06 28.07 -16.34
CA GLU A 114 -16.49 29.42 -16.38
C GLU A 114 -14.95 29.41 -16.47
N VAL A 115 -14.28 28.43 -15.81
CA VAL A 115 -12.82 28.33 -15.86
C VAL A 115 -12.36 27.55 -17.08
N LEU A 116 -12.95 26.37 -17.33
CA LEU A 116 -12.58 25.52 -18.47
C LEU A 116 -13.38 25.83 -19.75
N GLY A 117 -14.51 26.54 -19.62
CA GLY A 117 -15.34 26.94 -20.76
C GLY A 117 -16.06 25.78 -21.44
N LEU A 118 -16.41 24.72 -20.71
CA LEU A 118 -17.22 23.62 -21.23
C LEU A 118 -18.65 24.09 -21.52
N GLU A 119 -19.21 23.59 -22.63
CA GLU A 119 -20.56 23.93 -23.06
C GLU A 119 -21.60 23.40 -22.04
N LYS A 120 -22.33 24.32 -21.40
CA LYS A 120 -23.33 24.00 -20.38
C LYS A 120 -24.36 22.98 -20.86
N ASP A 121 -24.67 22.99 -22.15
CA ASP A 121 -25.67 22.11 -22.76
C ASP A 121 -25.17 20.66 -22.95
N ARG A 122 -23.89 20.42 -22.80
CA ARG A 122 -23.27 19.09 -22.87
C ARG A 122 -22.97 18.49 -21.48
N LEU A 123 -23.27 19.21 -20.41
CA LEU A 123 -23.07 18.75 -19.05
C LEU A 123 -24.38 18.22 -18.46
N TYR A 124 -24.36 17.01 -17.95
CA TYR A 124 -25.49 16.25 -17.42
C TYR A 124 -25.21 15.80 -16.00
N PRO A 125 -25.75 16.47 -14.97
CA PRO A 125 -25.65 15.99 -13.60
C PRO A 125 -26.45 14.73 -13.36
N SER A 126 -25.96 13.88 -12.44
CA SER A 126 -26.75 12.82 -11.82
C SER A 126 -26.76 13.00 -10.31
N ILE A 127 -27.75 12.42 -9.65
CA ILE A 127 -27.93 12.47 -8.21
C ILE A 127 -28.46 11.12 -7.68
N TYR A 128 -28.25 10.87 -6.40
CA TYR A 128 -28.98 9.83 -5.69
C TYR A 128 -30.51 10.14 -5.73
N GLY A 129 -31.31 9.15 -6.06
CA GLY A 129 -32.73 9.33 -6.37
C GLY A 129 -33.58 10.00 -5.29
N GLU A 130 -33.19 9.85 -4.01
CA GLU A 130 -33.84 10.43 -2.85
C GLU A 130 -33.21 11.74 -2.37
N ASP A 131 -32.15 12.24 -3.04
CA ASP A 131 -31.48 13.48 -2.66
C ASP A 131 -32.15 14.71 -3.32
N ASP A 132 -33.31 15.08 -2.80
CA ASP A 132 -34.04 16.26 -3.28
C ASP A 132 -33.32 17.58 -3.00
N GLU A 133 -32.47 17.65 -1.98
CA GLU A 133 -31.65 18.84 -1.70
C GLU A 133 -30.65 19.08 -2.85
N ALA A 134 -29.95 18.04 -3.31
CA ALA A 134 -29.06 18.17 -4.45
C ALA A 134 -29.81 18.54 -5.73
N PHE A 135 -31.01 17.96 -5.95
CA PHE A 135 -31.85 18.34 -7.07
C PHE A 135 -32.25 19.81 -7.05
N ASP A 136 -32.63 20.32 -5.89
CA ASP A 136 -33.01 21.71 -5.70
C ASP A 136 -31.84 22.65 -5.94
N ILE A 137 -30.64 22.32 -5.46
CA ILE A 137 -29.42 23.11 -5.69
C ILE A 137 -29.13 23.17 -7.20
N TRP A 138 -29.13 22.03 -7.90
CA TRP A 138 -28.88 21.99 -9.34
C TRP A 138 -29.88 22.82 -10.14
N THR A 139 -31.19 22.72 -9.80
CA THR A 139 -32.23 23.37 -10.59
C THR A 139 -32.45 24.82 -10.22
N LYS A 140 -32.44 25.17 -8.93
CA LYS A 140 -32.82 26.50 -8.44
C LYS A 140 -31.64 27.45 -8.26
N GLU A 141 -30.45 26.94 -7.92
CA GLU A 141 -29.26 27.76 -7.67
C GLU A 141 -28.35 27.78 -8.89
N VAL A 142 -28.03 26.61 -9.42
CA VAL A 142 -27.14 26.47 -10.61
C VAL A 142 -27.91 26.74 -11.91
N GLY A 143 -29.20 26.42 -11.95
CA GLY A 143 -30.07 26.68 -13.10
C GLY A 143 -30.01 25.58 -14.18
N VAL A 144 -29.62 24.37 -13.86
CA VAL A 144 -29.67 23.23 -14.78
C VAL A 144 -31.13 22.79 -14.94
N PRO A 145 -31.63 22.62 -16.20
CA PRO A 145 -32.97 22.08 -16.43
C PRO A 145 -33.16 20.71 -15.76
N GLY A 146 -34.31 20.53 -15.06
CA GLY A 146 -34.53 19.31 -14.29
C GLY A 146 -34.61 18.03 -15.13
N ASP A 147 -34.95 18.14 -16.42
CA ASP A 147 -34.97 17.03 -17.38
C ASP A 147 -33.55 16.57 -17.81
N ARG A 148 -32.55 17.34 -17.51
CA ARG A 148 -31.14 16.97 -17.71
C ARG A 148 -30.51 16.28 -16.51
N ILE A 149 -31.19 16.22 -15.38
CA ILE A 149 -30.68 15.60 -14.15
C ILE A 149 -31.16 14.16 -14.09
N THR A 150 -30.23 13.23 -14.07
CA THR A 150 -30.54 11.80 -13.94
C THR A 150 -30.59 11.41 -12.46
N ARG A 151 -31.64 10.72 -12.07
CA ARG A 151 -31.81 10.16 -10.72
C ARG A 151 -31.52 8.67 -10.74
N PHE A 152 -30.51 8.22 -9.96
CA PHE A 152 -30.18 6.82 -9.76
C PHE A 152 -30.71 6.34 -8.41
N TYR A 153 -31.48 5.25 -8.43
CA TYR A 153 -32.03 4.62 -7.24
C TYR A 153 -31.28 3.34 -6.94
N ARG A 154 -31.32 2.92 -5.68
CA ARG A 154 -30.76 1.62 -5.31
C ARG A 154 -31.46 0.50 -6.07
N ASP A 155 -30.65 -0.43 -6.58
CA ASP A 155 -31.21 -1.66 -7.17
C ASP A 155 -31.87 -2.48 -6.07
N PRO A 156 -33.13 -2.86 -6.24
CA PRO A 156 -33.89 -3.58 -5.22
C PRO A 156 -33.42 -5.01 -4.96
N GLU A 157 -32.64 -5.61 -5.88
CA GLU A 157 -32.15 -6.97 -5.75
C GLU A 157 -30.74 -7.00 -5.16
N THR A 158 -29.85 -6.10 -5.60
CA THR A 158 -28.45 -6.05 -5.16
C THR A 158 -28.21 -5.05 -4.03
N GLY A 159 -29.08 -4.03 -3.89
CA GLY A 159 -28.87 -2.91 -2.97
C GLY A 159 -27.85 -1.87 -3.45
N GLU A 160 -27.21 -2.09 -4.60
CA GLU A 160 -26.21 -1.19 -5.16
C GLU A 160 -26.84 0.08 -5.76
N CYS A 161 -26.08 1.18 -5.76
CA CYS A 161 -26.50 2.44 -6.37
C CYS A 161 -25.26 3.23 -6.84
N ASP A 162 -25.27 3.66 -8.10
CA ASP A 162 -24.17 4.43 -8.69
C ASP A 162 -23.95 5.78 -7.97
N ASN A 163 -25.02 6.43 -7.53
CA ASN A 163 -24.94 7.72 -6.83
C ASN A 163 -25.05 7.64 -5.30
N PHE A 164 -24.62 6.53 -4.70
CA PHE A 164 -24.43 6.41 -3.26
C PHE A 164 -23.08 5.73 -2.98
N TRP A 165 -22.14 6.51 -2.45
CA TRP A 165 -20.80 6.00 -2.18
C TRP A 165 -20.73 5.37 -0.79
N GLU A 166 -20.37 4.10 -0.74
CA GLU A 166 -20.10 3.34 0.47
C GLU A 166 -19.02 2.27 0.23
N HIS A 167 -18.21 2.00 1.23
CA HIS A 167 -17.19 0.96 1.17
C HIS A 167 -17.01 0.29 2.53
N GLY A 168 -17.78 -0.77 2.77
CA GLY A 168 -17.84 -1.44 4.06
C GLY A 168 -18.37 -0.53 5.17
N ALA A 169 -17.87 -0.71 6.40
CA ALA A 169 -18.20 0.17 7.50
C ALA A 169 -17.38 1.47 7.45
N GLY A 170 -18.02 2.61 7.73
CA GLY A 170 -17.36 3.91 7.77
C GLY A 170 -18.13 5.05 7.12
N PRO A 171 -17.48 6.22 6.93
CA PRO A 171 -18.09 7.39 6.32
C PRO A 171 -18.62 7.10 4.92
N CYS A 172 -19.89 7.45 4.66
CA CYS A 172 -20.56 7.21 3.39
C CYS A 172 -21.64 8.27 3.13
N GLY A 173 -22.23 8.27 1.94
CA GLY A 173 -23.33 9.16 1.62
C GLY A 173 -23.70 9.22 0.14
N PRO A 174 -24.78 9.95 -0.19
CA PRO A 174 -25.18 10.18 -1.56
C PRO A 174 -24.10 10.98 -2.30
N CYS A 175 -24.09 10.82 -3.62
CA CYS A 175 -23.21 11.62 -4.46
C CYS A 175 -23.94 12.19 -5.67
N SER A 176 -23.32 13.21 -6.26
CA SER A 176 -23.75 13.84 -7.49
C SER A 176 -22.59 13.84 -8.47
N GLU A 177 -22.79 13.20 -9.60
CA GLU A 177 -21.79 13.13 -10.66
C GLU A 177 -22.12 14.08 -11.79
N ILE A 178 -21.10 14.52 -12.51
CA ILE A 178 -21.25 15.36 -13.69
C ILE A 178 -20.70 14.61 -14.89
N TYR A 179 -21.56 14.37 -15.87
CA TYR A 179 -21.22 13.72 -17.13
C TYR A 179 -21.12 14.74 -18.25
N TYR A 180 -20.18 14.49 -19.17
CA TYR A 180 -20.04 15.26 -20.39
C TYR A 180 -20.50 14.43 -21.60
N ASP A 181 -21.47 14.94 -22.38
CA ASP A 181 -21.92 14.31 -23.64
C ASP A 181 -20.89 14.58 -24.75
N ARG A 182 -20.11 13.56 -25.09
CA ARG A 182 -19.11 13.60 -26.18
C ARG A 182 -19.72 13.53 -27.56
N GLY A 183 -21.03 13.31 -27.66
CA GLY A 183 -21.76 13.23 -28.91
C GLY A 183 -22.07 11.80 -29.37
N GLU A 184 -23.01 11.69 -30.31
CA GLU A 184 -23.57 10.42 -30.77
C GLU A 184 -22.53 9.46 -31.36
N LYS A 185 -21.43 9.96 -31.91
CA LYS A 185 -20.37 9.12 -32.49
C LYS A 185 -19.72 8.15 -31.48
N TYR A 186 -19.81 8.47 -30.16
CA TYR A 186 -19.30 7.65 -29.07
C TYR A 186 -20.40 6.81 -28.40
N GLY A 187 -21.64 6.93 -28.86
CA GLY A 187 -22.79 6.23 -28.30
C GLY A 187 -22.87 4.77 -28.75
N CYS A 188 -23.62 3.98 -28.00
CA CYS A 188 -23.89 2.55 -28.32
C CYS A 188 -24.83 2.34 -29.50
N GLY A 189 -25.33 3.41 -30.13
CA GLY A 189 -26.29 3.34 -31.23
C GLY A 189 -27.71 2.94 -30.83
N LYS A 190 -28.01 2.76 -29.55
CA LYS A 190 -29.36 2.43 -29.05
C LYS A 190 -30.16 3.71 -28.89
N PRO A 191 -31.52 3.66 -29.16
CA PRO A 191 -32.37 4.83 -29.03
C PRO A 191 -32.48 5.37 -27.59
N ASP A 192 -32.24 4.55 -26.59
CA ASP A 192 -32.31 4.81 -25.17
C ASP A 192 -30.92 5.15 -24.54
N CYS A 193 -29.94 5.46 -25.38
CA CYS A 193 -28.61 5.88 -24.91
C CYS A 193 -28.70 7.16 -24.06
N LYS A 194 -28.34 7.07 -22.78
CA LYS A 194 -28.46 8.12 -21.76
C LYS A 194 -27.33 8.05 -20.75
N VAL A 195 -27.26 8.98 -19.82
CA VAL A 195 -26.40 8.92 -18.64
C VAL A 195 -26.60 7.60 -17.89
N GLY A 196 -25.51 6.93 -17.53
CA GLY A 196 -25.52 5.57 -16.97
C GLY A 196 -25.45 4.45 -18.02
N CYS A 197 -25.42 4.80 -19.33
CA CYS A 197 -25.11 3.81 -20.36
C CYS A 197 -23.60 3.49 -20.34
N ASP A 198 -23.28 2.19 -20.49
CA ASP A 198 -21.89 1.68 -20.44
C ASP A 198 -21.08 1.98 -21.72
N CYS A 199 -21.51 2.97 -22.52
CA CYS A 199 -20.79 3.45 -23.69
C CYS A 199 -19.97 4.71 -23.37
N ASP A 200 -19.13 5.12 -24.32
CA ASP A 200 -18.20 6.25 -24.13
C ASP A 200 -18.83 7.64 -24.46
N ARG A 201 -20.15 7.72 -24.70
CA ARG A 201 -20.85 8.98 -25.02
C ARG A 201 -20.92 9.91 -23.82
N PHE A 202 -21.48 9.42 -22.68
CA PHE A 202 -21.60 10.18 -21.46
C PHE A 202 -20.43 9.83 -20.53
N MET A 203 -19.39 10.62 -20.60
CA MET A 203 -18.20 10.41 -19.78
C MET A 203 -18.34 11.13 -18.45
N GLU A 204 -18.33 10.36 -17.35
CA GLU A 204 -18.23 10.92 -16.00
C GLU A 204 -16.92 11.70 -15.88
N VAL A 205 -17.00 12.99 -15.57
CA VAL A 205 -15.83 13.86 -15.39
C VAL A 205 -15.62 14.26 -13.94
N TRP A 206 -16.66 14.34 -13.11
CA TRP A 206 -16.54 14.75 -11.70
C TRP A 206 -17.58 14.05 -10.83
N ASN A 207 -17.16 13.52 -9.68
CA ASN A 207 -18.04 12.98 -8.66
C ASN A 207 -17.93 13.81 -7.37
N ASN A 208 -19.05 14.34 -6.87
CA ASN A 208 -19.17 15.03 -5.59
C ASN A 208 -19.84 14.10 -4.59
N VAL A 209 -19.10 13.57 -3.61
CA VAL A 209 -19.63 12.71 -2.54
C VAL A 209 -19.96 13.54 -1.31
N PHE A 210 -21.19 13.43 -0.85
CA PHE A 210 -21.73 14.12 0.32
C PHE A 210 -21.67 13.19 1.52
N THR A 211 -20.51 13.11 2.15
CA THR A 211 -20.30 12.20 3.29
C THR A 211 -21.02 12.71 4.51
N GLN A 212 -22.21 12.19 4.74
CA GLN A 212 -23.10 12.61 5.83
C GLN A 212 -23.52 11.49 6.78
N PHE A 213 -23.20 10.22 6.44
CA PHE A 213 -23.52 9.07 7.25
C PHE A 213 -22.27 8.29 7.64
N ASN A 214 -22.39 7.52 8.72
CA ASN A 214 -21.49 6.43 9.08
C ASN A 214 -22.25 5.12 8.91
N GLY A 215 -21.85 4.32 7.94
CA GLY A 215 -22.41 3.01 7.65
C GLY A 215 -21.83 1.93 8.55
N ASP A 216 -22.65 0.94 8.92
CA ASP A 216 -22.24 -0.22 9.71
C ASP A 216 -21.71 -1.39 8.84
N GLY A 217 -21.72 -1.22 7.52
CA GLY A 217 -21.34 -2.26 6.55
C GLY A 217 -22.43 -3.33 6.31
N HIS A 218 -23.62 -3.18 6.94
CA HIS A 218 -24.75 -4.10 6.83
C HIS A 218 -26.04 -3.40 6.40
N GLY A 219 -25.94 -2.17 5.90
CA GLY A 219 -27.07 -1.36 5.42
C GLY A 219 -27.70 -0.47 6.48
N GLY A 220 -27.13 -0.39 7.68
CA GLY A 220 -27.48 0.57 8.72
C GLY A 220 -26.65 1.85 8.62
N TYR A 221 -27.32 3.01 8.77
CA TYR A 221 -26.67 4.32 8.68
C TYR A 221 -27.00 5.18 9.88
N THR A 222 -25.97 5.86 10.42
CA THR A 222 -26.13 6.90 11.44
C THR A 222 -25.59 8.22 10.89
N GLU A 223 -26.26 9.35 11.18
CA GLU A 223 -25.76 10.66 10.74
C GLU A 223 -24.42 11.00 11.43
N LEU A 224 -23.48 11.55 10.64
CA LEU A 224 -22.24 12.11 11.18
C LEU A 224 -22.52 13.43 11.90
N GLU A 225 -21.81 13.68 13.00
CA GLU A 225 -21.86 14.96 13.72
C GLU A 225 -21.45 16.14 12.81
N HIS A 226 -20.47 15.91 11.95
CA HIS A 226 -20.00 16.88 10.96
C HIS A 226 -20.12 16.27 9.57
N LYS A 227 -20.84 16.95 8.69
CA LYS A 227 -20.94 16.58 7.27
C LYS A 227 -19.68 16.98 6.52
N ASN A 228 -19.19 16.12 5.66
CA ASN A 228 -17.95 16.32 4.93
C ASN A 228 -18.18 16.27 3.42
N ILE A 229 -17.27 16.87 2.66
CA ILE A 229 -17.21 16.75 1.21
C ILE A 229 -15.96 15.94 0.83
N ASP A 230 -16.19 14.96 -0.02
CA ASP A 230 -15.18 14.21 -0.75
C ASP A 230 -15.49 14.35 -2.24
N THR A 231 -14.52 14.77 -3.06
CA THR A 231 -14.73 14.82 -4.50
C THR A 231 -13.62 14.10 -5.25
N GLY A 232 -13.97 13.57 -6.42
CA GLY A 232 -13.04 12.92 -7.31
C GLY A 232 -13.31 13.29 -8.77
N MET A 233 -12.30 13.85 -9.44
CA MET A 233 -12.32 14.14 -10.86
C MET A 233 -11.09 13.49 -11.51
N GLY A 234 -11.32 12.54 -12.42
CA GLY A 234 -10.23 11.90 -13.16
C GLY A 234 -9.56 12.89 -14.10
N LEU A 235 -8.28 13.21 -13.84
CA LEU A 235 -7.54 14.19 -14.65
C LEU A 235 -7.45 13.75 -16.10
N GLU A 236 -7.20 12.48 -16.37
CA GLU A 236 -7.09 11.93 -17.72
C GLU A 236 -8.45 11.98 -18.45
N ARG A 237 -9.56 11.69 -17.77
CA ARG A 237 -10.92 11.81 -18.35
C ARG A 237 -11.25 13.26 -18.67
N LEU A 238 -10.92 14.19 -17.77
CA LEU A 238 -11.07 15.62 -18.04
C LEU A 238 -10.24 16.05 -19.25
N ALA A 239 -9.00 15.56 -19.36
CA ALA A 239 -8.14 15.86 -20.50
C ALA A 239 -8.69 15.32 -21.83
N VAL A 240 -9.31 14.13 -21.84
CA VAL A 240 -10.02 13.60 -23.04
C VAL A 240 -11.07 14.59 -23.53
N VAL A 241 -11.87 15.12 -22.62
CA VAL A 241 -12.92 16.09 -22.94
C VAL A 241 -12.32 17.41 -23.44
N MET A 242 -11.31 17.95 -22.73
CA MET A 242 -10.72 19.25 -23.06
C MET A 242 -9.88 19.23 -24.34
N GLN A 243 -9.24 18.12 -24.66
CA GLN A 243 -8.43 17.97 -25.87
C GLN A 243 -9.25 17.45 -27.05
N ASP A 244 -10.52 17.06 -26.84
CA ASP A 244 -11.43 16.48 -27.83
C ASP A 244 -10.77 15.32 -28.59
N VAL A 245 -10.33 14.31 -27.82
CA VAL A 245 -9.68 13.10 -28.32
C VAL A 245 -10.51 11.85 -28.05
N ASP A 246 -10.21 10.73 -28.73
CA ASP A 246 -11.07 9.56 -28.69
C ASP A 246 -10.90 8.74 -27.41
N SER A 247 -9.70 8.70 -26.84
CA SER A 247 -9.40 7.89 -25.64
C SER A 247 -8.41 8.56 -24.71
N VAL A 248 -8.28 8.03 -23.49
CA VAL A 248 -7.24 8.45 -22.53
C VAL A 248 -5.81 8.23 -23.07
N PHE A 249 -5.62 7.35 -24.04
CA PHE A 249 -4.33 7.08 -24.68
C PHE A 249 -3.97 8.12 -25.76
N ASP A 250 -4.88 9.04 -26.07
CA ASP A 250 -4.69 10.09 -27.09
C ASP A 250 -4.45 11.47 -26.47
N ILE A 251 -4.60 11.62 -25.14
CA ILE A 251 -4.24 12.87 -24.45
C ILE A 251 -2.73 13.12 -24.54
N ASP A 252 -2.31 14.37 -24.46
CA ASP A 252 -0.95 14.81 -24.69
C ASP A 252 0.14 13.97 -24.03
N THR A 253 0.08 13.77 -22.71
CA THR A 253 1.07 13.00 -21.95
C THR A 253 1.07 11.50 -22.28
N MET A 254 -0.10 10.89 -22.43
CA MET A 254 -0.22 9.48 -22.80
C MET A 254 0.18 9.24 -24.25
N LYS A 255 -0.16 10.18 -25.14
CA LYS A 255 0.25 10.14 -26.54
C LYS A 255 1.78 10.14 -26.69
N ALA A 256 2.50 10.96 -25.91
CA ALA A 256 3.96 10.98 -25.94
C ALA A 256 4.56 9.60 -25.60
N ILE A 257 4.02 8.94 -24.56
CA ILE A 257 4.45 7.60 -24.13
C ILE A 257 4.10 6.57 -25.22
N ARG A 258 2.88 6.60 -25.73
CA ARG A 258 2.38 5.71 -26.80
C ARG A 258 3.23 5.85 -28.09
N ASP A 259 3.52 7.08 -28.48
CA ASP A 259 4.31 7.35 -29.69
C ASP A 259 5.73 6.79 -29.54
N LYS A 260 6.29 6.74 -28.30
CA LYS A 260 7.57 6.07 -28.03
C LYS A 260 7.47 4.56 -28.18
N VAL A 261 6.37 3.92 -27.78
CA VAL A 261 6.11 2.50 -28.03
C VAL A 261 6.06 2.24 -29.53
N CYS A 262 5.34 3.06 -30.29
CA CYS A 262 5.28 2.96 -31.76
C CYS A 262 6.66 3.12 -32.42
N GLU A 263 7.48 4.08 -31.95
CA GLU A 263 8.85 4.29 -32.45
C GLU A 263 9.70 3.02 -32.25
N LEU A 264 9.65 2.42 -31.05
CA LEU A 264 10.48 1.27 -30.70
C LEU A 264 10.03 -0.04 -31.40
N SER A 265 8.73 -0.19 -31.64
CA SER A 265 8.16 -1.37 -32.31
C SER A 265 8.15 -1.24 -33.83
N GLY A 266 8.23 -0.02 -34.37
CA GLY A 266 8.02 0.25 -35.80
C GLY A 266 6.55 0.11 -36.23
N LYS A 267 5.62 -0.08 -35.28
CA LYS A 267 4.18 -0.21 -35.53
C LYS A 267 3.52 1.18 -35.60
N LYS A 268 2.39 1.23 -36.30
CA LYS A 268 1.58 2.45 -36.40
C LYS A 268 0.27 2.25 -35.66
N TYR A 269 -0.04 3.18 -34.78
CA TYR A 269 -1.29 3.19 -34.04
C TYR A 269 -2.50 3.42 -34.99
N HIS A 270 -3.63 2.81 -34.71
CA HIS A 270 -4.87 2.80 -35.53
C HIS A 270 -4.76 2.09 -36.89
N VAL A 271 -3.88 1.09 -36.98
CA VAL A 271 -3.75 0.26 -38.20
C VAL A 271 -4.18 -1.18 -37.95
N ASP A 272 -3.84 -1.74 -36.80
CA ASP A 272 -4.19 -3.09 -36.39
C ASP A 272 -4.66 -3.08 -34.94
N GLU A 273 -5.84 -3.63 -34.68
CA GLU A 273 -6.48 -3.55 -33.35
C GLU A 273 -5.68 -4.30 -32.28
N MET A 274 -5.08 -5.45 -32.62
CA MET A 274 -4.27 -6.24 -31.68
C MET A 274 -2.96 -5.52 -31.33
N ASP A 275 -2.32 -4.90 -32.33
CA ASP A 275 -1.18 -4.04 -32.09
C ASP A 275 -1.56 -2.83 -31.21
N ASP A 276 -2.73 -2.22 -31.46
CA ASP A 276 -3.24 -1.08 -30.69
C ASP A 276 -3.49 -1.44 -29.21
N VAL A 277 -4.09 -2.60 -28.93
CA VAL A 277 -4.26 -3.11 -27.56
C VAL A 277 -2.91 -3.25 -26.87
N SER A 278 -1.94 -3.89 -27.52
CA SER A 278 -0.58 -4.05 -27.00
C SER A 278 0.13 -2.71 -26.74
N ILE A 279 -0.02 -1.75 -27.65
CA ILE A 279 0.56 -0.40 -27.52
C ILE A 279 -0.05 0.35 -26.33
N ARG A 280 -1.38 0.32 -26.17
CA ARG A 280 -2.10 0.94 -25.05
C ARG A 280 -1.69 0.32 -23.71
N LEU A 281 -1.64 -1.01 -23.66
CA LEU A 281 -1.28 -1.75 -22.47
C LEU A 281 0.15 -1.43 -22.01
N ILE A 282 1.13 -1.41 -22.92
CA ILE A 282 2.51 -1.03 -22.60
C ILE A 282 2.54 0.42 -22.06
N THR A 283 1.81 1.33 -22.72
CA THR A 283 1.73 2.75 -22.33
C THR A 283 1.24 2.91 -20.89
N ASP A 284 0.13 2.27 -20.53
CA ASP A 284 -0.44 2.28 -19.18
C ASP A 284 0.50 1.65 -18.15
N HIS A 285 0.98 0.43 -18.45
CA HIS A 285 1.74 -0.35 -17.48
C HIS A 285 3.10 0.25 -17.16
N ILE A 286 3.75 0.90 -18.13
CA ILE A 286 5.03 1.58 -17.86
C ILE A 286 4.80 2.87 -17.09
N ARG A 287 3.72 3.62 -17.37
CA ARG A 287 3.34 4.77 -16.53
C ARG A 287 3.09 4.30 -15.08
N SER A 288 2.26 3.30 -14.90
CA SER A 288 1.94 2.72 -13.58
C SER A 288 3.18 2.24 -12.84
N SER A 289 4.05 1.47 -13.51
CA SER A 289 5.28 0.93 -12.93
C SER A 289 6.26 2.02 -12.51
N THR A 290 6.40 3.08 -13.32
CA THR A 290 7.28 4.21 -13.04
C THR A 290 6.88 4.91 -11.74
N PHE A 291 5.59 5.18 -11.54
CA PHE A 291 5.08 5.80 -10.31
C PHE A 291 5.15 4.87 -9.09
N LEU A 292 4.84 3.59 -9.24
CA LEU A 292 4.94 2.61 -8.16
C LEU A 292 6.38 2.46 -7.65
N ILE A 293 7.36 2.38 -8.57
CA ILE A 293 8.78 2.29 -8.20
C ILE A 293 9.25 3.59 -7.54
N SER A 294 8.81 4.74 -8.06
CA SER A 294 9.10 6.04 -7.44
C SER A 294 8.62 6.11 -5.99
N ASP A 295 7.46 5.52 -5.70
CA ASP A 295 6.89 5.47 -4.35
C ASP A 295 7.44 4.31 -3.49
N GLY A 296 8.50 3.62 -3.95
CA GLY A 296 9.24 2.62 -3.17
C GLY A 296 8.72 1.19 -3.30
N VAL A 297 7.77 0.90 -4.20
CA VAL A 297 7.34 -0.47 -4.46
C VAL A 297 8.40 -1.21 -5.26
N MET A 298 8.79 -2.40 -4.80
CA MET A 298 9.76 -3.27 -5.48
C MET A 298 9.08 -4.53 -6.02
N PRO A 299 9.47 -5.02 -7.21
CA PRO A 299 8.92 -6.27 -7.74
C PRO A 299 9.16 -7.44 -6.79
N SER A 300 8.10 -8.14 -6.40
CA SER A 300 8.16 -9.30 -5.50
C SER A 300 7.11 -10.35 -5.89
N ASN A 301 7.04 -11.46 -5.12
CA ASN A 301 6.07 -12.53 -5.37
C ASN A 301 4.74 -12.35 -4.62
N GLU A 302 4.63 -11.35 -3.75
CA GLU A 302 3.46 -11.16 -2.89
C GLU A 302 3.08 -9.67 -2.79
N GLY A 303 1.82 -9.42 -2.44
CA GLY A 303 1.30 -8.11 -2.13
C GLY A 303 1.47 -7.09 -3.28
N ARG A 304 1.78 -5.85 -2.95
CA ARG A 304 1.93 -4.76 -3.92
C ARG A 304 3.10 -4.95 -4.89
N GLY A 305 4.15 -5.62 -4.46
CA GLY A 305 5.28 -5.96 -5.32
C GLY A 305 4.93 -6.99 -6.38
N TYR A 306 3.98 -7.89 -6.10
CA TYR A 306 3.43 -8.81 -7.10
C TYR A 306 2.66 -8.05 -8.18
N VAL A 307 1.82 -7.07 -7.80
CA VAL A 307 1.11 -6.22 -8.77
C VAL A 307 2.11 -5.52 -9.70
N LEU A 308 3.13 -4.89 -9.13
CA LEU A 308 4.18 -4.23 -9.91
C LEU A 308 4.88 -5.20 -10.85
N ARG A 309 5.32 -6.36 -10.35
CA ARG A 309 5.96 -7.41 -11.17
C ARG A 309 5.06 -7.88 -12.30
N ARG A 310 3.77 -8.09 -12.04
CA ARG A 310 2.78 -8.52 -13.02
C ARG A 310 2.68 -7.52 -14.17
N ILE A 311 2.49 -6.24 -13.90
CA ILE A 311 2.33 -5.21 -14.95
C ILE A 311 3.64 -4.98 -15.74
N ILE A 312 4.82 -5.03 -15.09
CA ILE A 312 6.11 -4.97 -15.81
C ILE A 312 6.24 -6.14 -16.80
N ARG A 313 5.96 -7.36 -16.33
CA ARG A 313 6.08 -8.56 -17.16
C ARG A 313 5.07 -8.58 -18.30
N ARG A 314 3.85 -8.11 -18.03
CA ARG A 314 2.81 -7.98 -19.05
C ARG A 314 3.22 -6.99 -20.13
N ALA A 315 3.77 -5.82 -19.76
CA ALA A 315 4.32 -4.87 -20.71
C ALA A 315 5.49 -5.45 -21.53
N ALA A 316 6.40 -6.19 -20.90
CA ALA A 316 7.52 -6.83 -21.58
C ALA A 316 7.04 -7.90 -22.60
N MET A 317 6.03 -8.69 -22.26
CA MET A 317 5.44 -9.68 -23.14
C MET A 317 4.79 -9.02 -24.38
N HIS A 318 3.95 -8.02 -24.18
CA HIS A 318 3.32 -7.30 -25.30
C HIS A 318 4.35 -6.59 -26.18
N GLY A 319 5.46 -6.12 -25.61
CA GLY A 319 6.58 -5.61 -26.41
C GLY A 319 7.19 -6.69 -27.32
N ARG A 320 7.32 -7.92 -26.85
CA ARG A 320 7.75 -9.06 -27.69
C ARG A 320 6.74 -9.36 -28.79
N THR A 321 5.45 -9.34 -28.50
CA THR A 321 4.38 -9.51 -29.49
C THR A 321 4.46 -8.43 -30.58
N LEU A 322 4.77 -7.18 -30.21
CA LEU A 322 4.99 -6.08 -31.16
C LEU A 322 6.34 -6.19 -31.94
N GLY A 323 7.20 -7.16 -31.60
CA GLY A 323 8.49 -7.37 -32.25
C GLY A 323 9.67 -6.57 -31.67
N ILE A 324 9.50 -5.91 -30.53
CA ILE A 324 10.58 -5.15 -29.88
C ILE A 324 11.63 -6.12 -29.33
N GLN A 325 12.89 -5.88 -29.67
CA GLN A 325 14.01 -6.71 -29.24
C GLN A 325 14.80 -6.05 -28.11
N GLY A 326 15.33 -6.88 -27.18
CA GLY A 326 16.13 -6.42 -26.05
C GLY A 326 15.32 -5.69 -24.98
N ALA A 327 15.98 -5.05 -24.02
CA ALA A 327 15.35 -4.25 -22.97
C ALA A 327 14.91 -2.89 -23.55
N PHE A 328 13.66 -2.53 -23.31
CA PHE A 328 13.04 -1.32 -23.88
C PHE A 328 12.20 -0.53 -22.86
N LEU A 329 11.75 -1.16 -21.78
CA LEU A 329 10.83 -0.53 -20.81
C LEU A 329 11.41 0.73 -20.18
N GLY A 330 12.71 0.72 -19.86
CA GLY A 330 13.42 1.90 -19.36
C GLY A 330 13.41 3.10 -20.32
N LYS A 331 13.45 2.86 -21.65
CA LYS A 331 13.38 3.93 -22.65
C LYS A 331 12.00 4.60 -22.68
N ILE A 332 10.94 3.84 -22.43
CA ILE A 332 9.58 4.37 -22.36
C ILE A 332 9.37 5.09 -21.03
N ALA A 333 9.86 4.51 -19.91
CA ALA A 333 9.78 5.12 -18.59
C ALA A 333 10.46 6.50 -18.53
N GLN A 334 11.53 6.71 -19.32
CA GLN A 334 12.13 8.03 -19.47
C GLN A 334 11.14 9.07 -19.97
N VAL A 335 10.30 8.71 -20.95
CA VAL A 335 9.25 9.62 -21.47
C VAL A 335 8.19 9.89 -20.39
N VAL A 336 7.81 8.86 -19.61
CA VAL A 336 6.88 9.05 -18.46
C VAL A 336 7.44 10.07 -17.49
N ILE A 337 8.72 9.98 -17.14
CA ILE A 337 9.39 10.91 -16.22
C ILE A 337 9.38 12.32 -16.82
N ASP A 338 9.75 12.47 -18.09
CA ASP A 338 9.83 13.78 -18.76
C ASP A 338 8.47 14.47 -18.84
N GLU A 339 7.40 13.74 -19.10
CA GLU A 339 6.02 14.27 -19.18
C GLU A 339 5.39 14.56 -17.82
N SER A 340 5.89 13.92 -16.71
CA SER A 340 5.24 13.98 -15.40
C SER A 340 6.03 14.75 -14.34
N LYS A 341 7.31 15.07 -14.55
CA LYS A 341 8.20 15.69 -13.54
C LYS A 341 7.77 17.06 -13.04
N ASP A 342 6.99 17.80 -13.83
CA ASP A 342 6.47 19.12 -13.41
C ASP A 342 5.45 18.99 -12.26
N GLY A 343 4.65 17.93 -12.28
CA GLY A 343 3.71 17.61 -11.21
C GLY A 343 4.34 16.76 -10.09
N TYR A 344 5.35 15.98 -10.43
CA TYR A 344 5.97 14.96 -9.57
C TYR A 344 7.50 14.99 -9.70
N PRO A 345 8.17 15.99 -9.13
CA PRO A 345 9.64 16.16 -9.25
C PRO A 345 10.45 14.97 -8.70
N GLU A 346 9.86 14.19 -7.79
CA GLU A 346 10.47 12.98 -7.26
C GLU A 346 10.78 11.92 -8.34
N LEU A 347 10.08 11.95 -9.48
CA LEU A 347 10.37 11.07 -10.60
C LEU A 347 11.76 11.34 -11.21
N GLU A 348 12.12 12.62 -11.38
CA GLU A 348 13.45 12.99 -11.86
C GLU A 348 14.53 12.72 -10.82
N GLU A 349 14.25 12.97 -9.53
CA GLU A 349 15.18 12.71 -8.42
C GLU A 349 15.52 11.22 -8.31
N ARG A 350 14.56 10.33 -8.58
CA ARG A 350 14.69 8.86 -8.49
C ARG A 350 14.89 8.17 -9.84
N LYS A 351 15.10 8.92 -10.90
CA LYS A 351 15.15 8.43 -12.28
C LYS A 351 16.06 7.21 -12.46
N ASP A 352 17.33 7.32 -12.06
CA ASP A 352 18.31 6.24 -12.25
C ASP A 352 17.87 4.96 -11.54
N PHE A 353 17.26 5.09 -10.37
CA PHE A 353 16.72 3.97 -9.62
C PHE A 353 15.54 3.32 -10.36
N ILE A 354 14.56 4.14 -10.82
CA ILE A 354 13.38 3.66 -11.55
C ILE A 354 13.81 2.88 -12.80
N LEU A 355 14.68 3.48 -13.61
CA LEU A 355 15.16 2.87 -14.86
C LEU A 355 15.91 1.57 -14.60
N LYS A 356 16.72 1.51 -13.54
CA LYS A 356 17.48 0.31 -13.16
C LYS A 356 16.55 -0.83 -12.72
N VAL A 357 15.55 -0.56 -11.88
CA VAL A 357 14.58 -1.57 -11.43
C VAL A 357 13.80 -2.15 -12.61
N LEU A 358 13.28 -1.31 -13.50
CA LEU A 358 12.56 -1.74 -14.70
C LEU A 358 13.43 -2.61 -15.60
N THR A 359 14.63 -2.13 -15.96
CA THR A 359 15.54 -2.86 -16.84
C THR A 359 15.92 -4.23 -16.26
N GLN A 360 16.19 -4.31 -14.96
CA GLN A 360 16.56 -5.57 -14.33
C GLN A 360 15.42 -6.58 -14.27
N GLU A 361 14.19 -6.15 -13.95
CA GLU A 361 13.04 -7.07 -13.94
C GLU A 361 12.72 -7.53 -15.38
N GLU A 362 12.83 -6.65 -16.37
CA GLU A 362 12.68 -6.97 -17.77
C GLU A 362 13.72 -8.00 -18.25
N GLU A 363 15.01 -7.80 -17.95
CA GLU A 363 16.09 -8.73 -18.30
C GLU A 363 15.96 -10.09 -17.60
N LYS A 364 15.54 -10.09 -16.31
CA LYS A 364 15.23 -11.34 -15.60
C LYS A 364 14.11 -12.11 -16.28
N PHE A 365 13.06 -11.40 -16.67
CA PHE A 365 11.89 -12.00 -17.30
C PHE A 365 12.17 -12.42 -18.75
N ALA A 366 13.02 -11.71 -19.48
CA ALA A 366 13.38 -12.08 -20.85
C ALA A 366 13.93 -13.51 -20.99
N LYS A 367 14.65 -13.99 -19.95
CA LYS A 367 15.15 -15.38 -19.92
C LYS A 367 14.04 -16.43 -19.75
N THR A 368 12.95 -16.04 -19.09
CA THR A 368 11.82 -16.90 -18.77
C THR A 368 10.77 -16.89 -19.89
N ILE A 369 10.58 -15.73 -20.54
CA ILE A 369 9.49 -15.51 -21.49
C ILE A 369 9.60 -16.40 -22.72
N ASP A 370 10.80 -16.46 -23.34
CA ASP A 370 11.02 -17.24 -24.56
C ASP A 370 10.82 -18.74 -24.28
N GLN A 371 11.27 -19.21 -23.13
CA GLN A 371 11.10 -20.60 -22.70
C GLN A 371 9.64 -20.92 -22.37
N GLY A 372 8.96 -20.03 -21.60
CA GLY A 372 7.56 -20.20 -21.22
C GLY A 372 6.62 -20.20 -22.42
N LEU A 373 6.82 -19.26 -23.36
CA LEU A 373 6.04 -19.19 -24.61
C LEU A 373 6.23 -20.45 -25.47
N GLY A 374 7.46 -20.97 -25.58
CA GLY A 374 7.73 -22.20 -26.31
C GLY A 374 7.01 -23.41 -25.71
N ILE A 375 7.09 -23.57 -24.38
CA ILE A 375 6.42 -24.67 -23.67
C ILE A 375 4.89 -24.55 -23.78
N LEU A 376 4.34 -23.34 -23.63
CA LEU A 376 2.90 -23.11 -23.78
C LEU A 376 2.41 -23.43 -25.20
N ALA A 377 3.18 -23.04 -26.22
CA ALA A 377 2.87 -23.37 -27.61
C ALA A 377 2.85 -24.90 -27.85
N ASP A 378 3.81 -25.65 -27.30
CA ASP A 378 3.82 -27.10 -27.36
C ASP A 378 2.58 -27.72 -26.65
N MET A 379 2.19 -27.19 -25.50
CA MET A 379 0.98 -27.60 -24.78
C MET A 379 -0.28 -27.31 -25.60
N GLU A 380 -0.37 -26.17 -26.24
CA GLU A 380 -1.48 -25.80 -27.12
C GLU A 380 -1.60 -26.76 -28.34
N GLU A 381 -0.48 -27.16 -28.93
CA GLU A 381 -0.49 -28.11 -30.03
C GLU A 381 -1.02 -29.49 -29.59
N HIS A 382 -0.63 -29.95 -28.39
CA HIS A 382 -1.17 -31.19 -27.82
C HIS A 382 -2.68 -31.05 -27.52
N MET A 383 -3.11 -29.94 -26.94
CA MET A 383 -4.54 -29.67 -26.68
C MET A 383 -5.37 -29.68 -27.97
N LYS A 384 -4.84 -29.09 -29.05
CA LYS A 384 -5.50 -29.09 -30.36
C LYS A 384 -5.58 -30.52 -30.94
N ALA A 385 -4.52 -31.30 -30.83
CA ALA A 385 -4.48 -32.66 -31.29
C ALA A 385 -5.47 -33.58 -30.56
N ASP A 386 -5.63 -33.37 -29.24
CA ASP A 386 -6.52 -34.14 -28.38
C ASP A 386 -7.95 -33.57 -28.33
N GLY A 387 -8.23 -32.44 -29.00
CA GLY A 387 -9.54 -31.77 -28.99
C GLY A 387 -9.92 -31.19 -27.65
N VAL A 388 -8.97 -30.92 -26.76
CA VAL A 388 -9.17 -30.35 -25.43
C VAL A 388 -9.03 -28.81 -25.49
N LYS A 389 -9.93 -28.09 -24.81
CA LYS A 389 -9.89 -26.62 -24.76
C LYS A 389 -9.44 -26.04 -23.43
N VAL A 390 -9.22 -26.90 -22.44
CA VAL A 390 -8.84 -26.49 -21.08
C VAL A 390 -7.47 -27.06 -20.76
N LEU A 391 -6.49 -26.20 -20.50
CA LEU A 391 -5.17 -26.61 -20.00
C LEU A 391 -5.31 -27.12 -18.57
N SER A 392 -4.64 -28.23 -18.24
CA SER A 392 -4.73 -28.78 -16.87
C SER A 392 -4.13 -27.81 -15.84
N GLY A 393 -4.70 -27.81 -14.64
CA GLY A 393 -4.18 -27.01 -13.52
C GLY A 393 -2.74 -27.40 -13.15
N GLU A 394 -2.35 -28.66 -13.31
CA GLU A 394 -0.99 -29.15 -13.09
C GLU A 394 -0.01 -28.58 -14.10
N ASP A 395 -0.37 -28.50 -15.39
CA ASP A 395 0.47 -27.93 -16.44
C ASP A 395 0.60 -26.42 -16.29
N ALA A 396 -0.49 -25.71 -15.95
CA ALA A 396 -0.46 -24.30 -15.62
C ALA A 396 0.42 -24.02 -14.39
N PHE A 397 0.33 -24.86 -13.36
CA PHE A 397 1.18 -24.78 -12.18
C PHE A 397 2.65 -25.07 -12.51
N LYS A 398 2.94 -26.02 -13.37
CA LYS A 398 4.30 -26.31 -13.83
C LYS A 398 4.93 -25.16 -14.59
N LEU A 399 4.16 -24.49 -15.46
CA LEU A 399 4.59 -23.24 -16.12
C LEU A 399 4.95 -22.16 -15.07
N TYR A 400 4.12 -22.00 -14.06
CA TYR A 400 4.31 -21.00 -13.01
C TYR A 400 5.49 -21.34 -12.07
N ASP A 401 5.48 -22.53 -11.48
CA ASP A 401 6.41 -22.93 -10.41
C ASP A 401 7.80 -23.29 -10.93
N THR A 402 7.83 -24.10 -12.00
CA THR A 402 9.10 -24.62 -12.54
C THR A 402 9.77 -23.67 -13.52
N TYR A 403 9.00 -23.02 -14.37
CA TYR A 403 9.52 -22.16 -15.42
C TYR A 403 9.38 -20.67 -15.11
N GLY A 404 8.71 -20.29 -14.01
CA GLY A 404 8.53 -18.90 -13.59
C GLY A 404 7.64 -18.08 -14.54
N PHE A 405 6.84 -18.73 -15.37
CA PHE A 405 5.94 -18.08 -16.31
C PHE A 405 4.61 -17.78 -15.61
N PRO A 406 4.20 -16.50 -15.49
CA PRO A 406 3.02 -16.12 -14.71
C PRO A 406 1.73 -16.75 -15.23
N VAL A 407 0.89 -17.25 -14.32
CA VAL A 407 -0.38 -17.90 -14.69
C VAL A 407 -1.34 -16.92 -15.37
N ASP A 408 -1.32 -15.64 -14.97
CA ASP A 408 -2.14 -14.59 -15.60
C ASP A 408 -1.80 -14.42 -17.09
N LEU A 409 -0.51 -14.48 -17.45
CA LEU A 409 -0.08 -14.44 -18.85
C LEU A 409 -0.44 -15.72 -19.58
N THR A 410 -0.38 -16.87 -18.90
CA THR A 410 -0.85 -18.14 -19.46
C THR A 410 -2.34 -18.05 -19.79
N ALA A 411 -3.15 -17.53 -18.86
CA ALA A 411 -4.60 -17.33 -19.06
C ALA A 411 -4.89 -16.40 -20.25
N GLU A 412 -4.23 -15.25 -20.31
CA GLU A 412 -4.40 -14.25 -21.36
C GLU A 412 -4.09 -14.82 -22.76
N ILE A 413 -2.95 -15.51 -22.92
CA ILE A 413 -2.54 -16.12 -24.19
C ILE A 413 -3.51 -17.23 -24.61
N LEU A 414 -3.97 -18.04 -23.65
CA LEU A 414 -4.95 -19.10 -23.92
C LEU A 414 -6.29 -18.51 -24.35
N GLU A 415 -6.78 -17.47 -23.67
CA GLU A 415 -8.04 -16.81 -23.99
C GLU A 415 -8.05 -16.19 -25.40
N GLU A 416 -6.96 -15.51 -25.79
CA GLU A 416 -6.79 -14.96 -27.14
C GLU A 416 -6.90 -16.03 -28.25
N LYS A 417 -6.55 -17.27 -27.92
CA LYS A 417 -6.61 -18.40 -28.86
C LYS A 417 -7.85 -19.28 -28.70
N GLY A 418 -8.78 -18.88 -27.82
CA GLY A 418 -10.04 -19.60 -27.58
C GLY A 418 -9.88 -20.84 -26.69
N PHE A 419 -8.85 -20.87 -25.85
CA PHE A 419 -8.60 -21.88 -24.81
C PHE A 419 -8.80 -21.26 -23.43
N THR A 420 -8.86 -22.13 -22.40
CA THR A 420 -8.89 -21.73 -20.97
C THR A 420 -7.95 -22.66 -20.19
N TYR A 421 -7.80 -22.44 -18.88
CA TYR A 421 -7.11 -23.35 -17.97
C TYR A 421 -7.97 -23.74 -16.78
N ASP A 422 -7.63 -24.83 -16.12
CA ASP A 422 -8.28 -25.29 -14.89
C ASP A 422 -7.75 -24.49 -13.67
N GLU A 423 -8.43 -23.40 -13.35
CA GLU A 423 -8.08 -22.52 -12.24
C GLU A 423 -8.15 -23.24 -10.89
N ALA A 424 -9.19 -24.04 -10.65
CA ALA A 424 -9.36 -24.78 -9.39
C ALA A 424 -8.23 -25.80 -9.18
N GLY A 425 -7.82 -26.50 -10.25
CA GLY A 425 -6.68 -27.40 -10.23
C GLY A 425 -5.37 -26.67 -9.96
N PHE A 426 -5.17 -25.50 -10.55
CA PHE A 426 -3.99 -24.66 -10.30
C PHE A 426 -3.95 -24.20 -8.83
N GLU A 427 -5.04 -23.68 -8.28
CA GLU A 427 -5.14 -23.26 -6.87
C GLU A 427 -4.87 -24.42 -5.91
N SER A 428 -5.35 -25.61 -6.22
CA SER A 428 -5.08 -26.82 -5.44
C SER A 428 -3.57 -27.14 -5.40
N CYS A 429 -2.88 -27.02 -6.52
CA CYS A 429 -1.42 -27.21 -6.61
C CYS A 429 -0.66 -26.15 -5.82
N MET A 430 -1.10 -24.88 -5.90
CA MET A 430 -0.54 -23.75 -5.13
C MET A 430 -0.69 -23.96 -3.62
N GLU A 431 -1.85 -24.42 -3.16
CA GLU A 431 -2.08 -24.68 -1.75
C GLU A 431 -1.25 -25.86 -1.24
N ALA A 432 -1.13 -26.93 -2.04
CA ALA A 432 -0.25 -28.06 -1.73
C ALA A 432 1.22 -27.62 -1.59
N GLN A 433 1.69 -26.71 -2.44
CA GLN A 433 3.02 -26.12 -2.34
C GLN A 433 3.18 -25.27 -1.07
N ARG A 434 2.20 -24.42 -0.77
CA ARG A 434 2.18 -23.60 0.46
C ARG A 434 2.24 -24.48 1.73
N GLN A 435 1.48 -25.58 1.74
CA GLN A 435 1.51 -26.53 2.86
C GLN A 435 2.85 -27.23 3.00
N LYS A 436 3.48 -27.63 1.87
CA LYS A 436 4.86 -28.16 1.85
C LYS A 436 5.86 -27.14 2.40
N ALA A 437 5.75 -25.87 1.98
CA ALA A 437 6.61 -24.79 2.46
C ALA A 437 6.39 -24.46 3.94
N ARG A 438 5.13 -24.54 4.43
CA ARG A 438 4.80 -24.40 5.86
C ARG A 438 5.32 -25.58 6.68
N GLY A 439 5.19 -26.82 6.19
CA GLY A 439 5.70 -28.02 6.86
C GLY A 439 7.24 -28.10 6.93
N ALA A 440 7.95 -27.43 6.02
CA ALA A 440 9.40 -27.30 6.05
C ALA A 440 9.91 -26.18 6.97
N ARG A 441 9.07 -25.23 7.34
CA ARG A 441 9.34 -24.25 8.41
C ARG A 441 8.95 -24.91 9.72
N LYS A 442 9.92 -25.25 10.57
CA LYS A 442 9.66 -25.51 11.98
C LYS A 442 8.83 -24.34 12.51
N GLU A 443 7.71 -24.66 13.17
CA GLU A 443 6.82 -23.69 13.80
C GLU A 443 7.65 -22.72 14.67
N THR A 444 7.84 -21.53 14.18
CA THR A 444 8.05 -20.38 15.02
C THR A 444 6.68 -19.71 15.08
N ASN A 445 5.99 -19.90 16.18
CA ASN A 445 4.77 -19.20 16.52
C ASN A 445 5.10 -17.70 16.53
N TYR A 446 4.82 -17.04 15.42
CA TYR A 446 4.75 -15.59 15.37
C TYR A 446 3.27 -15.22 15.24
N MET A 447 2.79 -14.57 16.28
CA MET A 447 1.48 -13.96 16.47
C MET A 447 0.34 -14.89 16.86
N GLY A 448 0.07 -14.82 18.15
CA GLY A 448 -1.23 -14.46 18.67
C GLY A 448 -2.38 -15.36 18.29
N ALA A 449 -2.25 -16.59 18.65
CA ALA A 449 -3.43 -17.23 19.17
C ALA A 449 -3.74 -16.52 20.50
N ASP A 450 -4.99 -16.16 20.63
CA ASP A 450 -5.70 -15.96 21.88
C ASP A 450 -5.40 -14.68 22.67
N ALA A 451 -5.80 -13.58 22.04
CA ALA A 451 -6.03 -12.27 22.65
C ALA A 451 -7.13 -12.30 23.75
N ASN A 452 -7.74 -13.42 24.07
CA ASN A 452 -8.94 -13.45 24.89
C ASN A 452 -8.65 -13.34 26.38
N VAL A 453 -7.65 -14.05 26.92
CA VAL A 453 -7.38 -14.02 28.37
C VAL A 453 -6.89 -12.67 28.88
N TYR A 454 -6.14 -11.93 28.07
CA TYR A 454 -5.61 -10.60 28.47
C TYR A 454 -6.63 -9.47 28.32
N ASN A 455 -7.75 -9.69 27.62
CA ASN A 455 -8.85 -8.71 27.53
C ASN A 455 -9.69 -8.65 28.81
N ASP A 456 -9.68 -9.72 29.62
CA ASP A 456 -10.44 -9.79 30.87
C ASP A 456 -9.70 -9.13 32.04
N ILE A 457 -8.48 -8.62 31.79
CA ILE A 457 -7.69 -7.95 32.83
C ILE A 457 -8.08 -6.45 32.87
N ASP A 458 -8.28 -5.92 34.08
CA ASP A 458 -8.63 -4.51 34.34
C ASP A 458 -7.72 -3.55 33.55
N SER A 459 -8.32 -2.57 32.88
CA SER A 459 -7.67 -1.68 31.93
C SER A 459 -6.71 -0.65 32.55
N GLU A 460 -6.74 -0.42 33.86
CA GLU A 460 -5.91 0.59 34.50
C GLU A 460 -4.46 0.15 34.75
N ILE A 461 -4.15 -1.14 34.68
CA ILE A 461 -2.80 -1.66 34.92
C ILE A 461 -2.01 -1.71 33.63
N THR A 462 -0.91 -0.96 33.59
CA THR A 462 0.10 -0.97 32.51
C THR A 462 1.44 -1.46 33.04
N THR A 463 2.33 -1.91 32.17
CA THR A 463 3.69 -2.31 32.55
C THR A 463 4.70 -1.26 32.12
N GLU A 464 5.51 -0.76 33.07
CA GLU A 464 6.66 0.09 32.84
C GLU A 464 7.91 -0.77 32.59
N PHE A 465 8.62 -0.50 31.48
CA PHE A 465 9.87 -1.20 31.18
C PHE A 465 11.06 -0.47 31.84
N THR A 466 11.73 -1.13 32.79
CA THR A 466 12.88 -0.61 33.53
C THR A 466 14.22 -1.17 33.03
N GLY A 467 14.18 -2.06 32.04
CA GLY A 467 15.31 -2.89 31.60
C GLY A 467 16.34 -2.21 30.71
N TYR A 468 16.27 -0.88 30.50
CA TYR A 468 17.37 -0.16 29.85
C TYR A 468 18.59 0.00 30.77
N ASP A 469 18.33 0.13 32.08
CA ASP A 469 19.37 0.38 33.08
C ASP A 469 19.54 -0.75 34.08
N LYS A 470 18.57 -1.64 34.20
CA LYS A 470 18.53 -2.71 35.19
C LYS A 470 18.33 -4.07 34.53
N LEU A 471 18.97 -5.11 35.07
CA LEU A 471 18.73 -6.50 34.72
C LEU A 471 17.98 -7.27 35.84
N THR A 472 17.80 -6.59 36.98
CA THR A 472 17.02 -7.14 38.11
C THR A 472 16.16 -6.00 38.68
N ASP A 473 14.91 -6.33 39.00
CA ASP A 473 13.98 -5.41 39.63
C ASP A 473 13.04 -6.16 40.59
N THR A 474 12.24 -5.47 41.36
CA THR A 474 11.21 -6.04 42.22
C THR A 474 9.86 -5.47 41.90
N ALA A 475 8.84 -6.31 41.81
CA ALA A 475 7.46 -5.88 41.57
C ALA A 475 6.49 -6.81 42.35
N GLU A 476 5.28 -6.34 42.55
CA GLU A 476 4.18 -7.17 42.99
C GLU A 476 3.53 -7.87 41.80
N ILE A 477 3.20 -9.13 41.87
CA ILE A 477 2.50 -9.87 40.84
C ILE A 477 1.08 -9.32 40.73
N ALA A 478 0.77 -8.62 39.64
CA ALA A 478 -0.54 -8.03 39.41
C ALA A 478 -1.55 -9.08 38.92
N PHE A 479 -1.15 -9.93 37.97
CA PHE A 479 -2.00 -10.96 37.40
C PHE A 479 -1.18 -12.20 37.03
N LEU A 480 -1.86 -13.35 37.16
CA LEU A 480 -1.41 -14.64 36.64
C LEU A 480 -2.44 -15.16 35.65
N THR A 481 -1.99 -15.77 34.57
CA THR A 481 -2.89 -16.38 33.58
C THR A 481 -2.42 -17.78 33.24
N THR A 482 -3.37 -18.66 32.91
CA THR A 482 -3.13 -19.86 32.11
C THR A 482 -3.31 -19.51 30.60
N SER A 483 -3.41 -20.50 29.71
CA SER A 483 -3.79 -20.30 28.33
C SER A 483 -5.21 -19.71 28.18
N ASP A 484 -6.11 -20.01 29.10
CA ASP A 484 -7.55 -19.78 28.94
C ASP A 484 -8.16 -18.83 29.98
N ASP A 485 -7.58 -18.77 31.19
CA ASP A 485 -8.16 -18.07 32.33
C ASP A 485 -7.15 -17.17 33.07
N VAL A 486 -7.66 -16.09 33.69
CA VAL A 486 -6.95 -15.34 34.73
C VAL A 486 -7.09 -16.10 36.05
N VAL A 487 -5.97 -16.39 36.71
CA VAL A 487 -5.93 -17.22 37.92
C VAL A 487 -5.26 -16.51 39.10
N GLU A 488 -5.56 -16.93 40.32
CA GLU A 488 -4.94 -16.34 41.52
C GLU A 488 -3.60 -16.99 41.90
N ALA A 489 -3.31 -18.19 41.40
CA ALA A 489 -2.08 -18.94 41.71
C ALA A 489 -1.70 -19.88 40.56
N LEU A 490 -0.39 -20.13 40.41
CA LEU A 490 0.19 -21.18 39.58
C LEU A 490 1.10 -22.04 40.45
N SER A 491 0.99 -23.37 40.32
CA SER A 491 1.72 -24.36 41.08
C SER A 491 2.84 -25.00 40.29
N ASP A 492 3.68 -25.77 40.95
CA ASP A 492 4.80 -26.50 40.33
C ASP A 492 4.39 -27.28 39.07
N GLY A 493 5.08 -27.01 37.95
CA GLY A 493 4.81 -27.54 36.62
C GLY A 493 3.74 -26.79 35.81
N ASP A 494 2.96 -25.89 36.42
CA ASP A 494 1.95 -25.13 35.70
C ASP A 494 2.58 -24.15 34.72
N LYS A 495 2.04 -24.10 33.49
CA LYS A 495 2.37 -23.11 32.45
C LYS A 495 1.40 -21.95 32.51
N GLY A 496 1.94 -20.75 32.26
CA GLY A 496 1.12 -19.56 32.27
C GLY A 496 1.91 -18.31 31.99
N SER A 497 1.34 -17.16 32.34
CA SER A 497 2.07 -15.88 32.28
C SER A 497 1.93 -15.07 33.57
N VAL A 498 2.95 -14.28 33.83
CA VAL A 498 3.03 -13.34 34.96
C VAL A 498 2.99 -11.92 34.42
N ILE A 499 2.10 -11.08 34.95
CA ILE A 499 2.00 -9.65 34.62
C ILE A 499 2.30 -8.84 35.87
N VAL A 500 3.18 -7.84 35.71
CA VAL A 500 3.65 -6.95 36.78
C VAL A 500 3.61 -5.48 36.32
N PRO A 501 3.50 -4.50 37.23
CA PRO A 501 3.44 -3.10 36.88
C PRO A 501 4.79 -2.52 36.40
N ASN A 502 5.92 -3.11 36.79
CA ASN A 502 7.25 -2.72 36.32
C ASN A 502 8.12 -3.96 36.10
N THR A 503 8.92 -3.96 35.02
CA THR A 503 9.75 -5.13 34.65
C THR A 503 11.05 -4.73 33.98
N PRO A 504 12.18 -5.44 34.29
CA PRO A 504 13.40 -5.34 33.53
C PRO A 504 13.42 -6.20 32.25
N PHE A 505 12.40 -7.01 32.01
CA PHE A 505 12.29 -7.89 30.85
C PHE A 505 11.79 -7.11 29.64
N TYR A 506 12.54 -7.15 28.54
CA TYR A 506 12.14 -6.59 27.27
C TYR A 506 11.11 -7.50 26.60
N ALA A 507 9.98 -6.95 26.19
CA ALA A 507 8.99 -7.69 25.42
C ALA A 507 9.33 -7.68 23.93
N THR A 508 9.05 -8.76 23.22
CA THR A 508 9.27 -8.88 21.76
C THR A 508 8.65 -7.71 21.03
N MET A 509 9.49 -6.85 20.46
CA MET A 509 9.11 -5.66 19.68
C MET A 509 10.25 -5.25 18.72
N GLY A 510 9.92 -4.61 17.58
CA GLY A 510 10.90 -4.01 16.68
C GLY A 510 11.96 -4.99 16.14
N GLY A 511 11.62 -6.27 16.04
CA GLY A 511 12.54 -7.33 15.60
C GLY A 511 13.39 -7.94 16.72
N GLN A 512 13.50 -7.31 17.90
CA GLN A 512 14.23 -7.89 19.03
C GLN A 512 13.34 -8.89 19.77
N GLN A 513 13.88 -10.11 20.01
CA GLN A 513 13.23 -11.15 20.79
C GLN A 513 13.09 -10.75 22.26
N GLY A 514 12.00 -11.23 22.89
CA GLY A 514 11.73 -11.04 24.30
C GLY A 514 12.75 -11.72 25.21
N ASP A 515 12.94 -11.13 26.38
CA ASP A 515 13.88 -11.66 27.36
C ASP A 515 13.38 -12.93 28.02
N LYS A 516 14.36 -13.73 28.47
CA LYS A 516 14.22 -14.89 29.29
C LYS A 516 14.82 -14.65 30.69
N GLY A 517 14.42 -15.44 31.67
CA GLY A 517 14.98 -15.30 32.98
C GLY A 517 14.15 -15.96 34.05
N ILE A 518 14.16 -15.42 35.27
CA ILE A 518 13.51 -16.01 36.45
C ILE A 518 12.74 -14.91 37.20
N ILE A 519 11.52 -15.25 37.63
CA ILE A 519 10.72 -14.50 38.60
C ILE A 519 10.63 -15.32 39.86
N LYS A 520 11.13 -14.81 41.00
CA LYS A 520 11.19 -15.51 42.28
C LYS A 520 10.37 -14.77 43.33
N THR A 521 9.49 -15.50 43.99
CA THR A 521 8.76 -15.10 45.22
C THR A 521 9.28 -15.83 46.45
N GLU A 522 8.70 -15.57 47.61
CA GLU A 522 9.01 -16.35 48.81
C GLU A 522 8.50 -17.80 48.72
N SER A 523 7.42 -18.04 47.96
CA SER A 523 6.70 -19.31 47.86
C SER A 523 7.04 -20.15 46.62
N GLY A 524 7.67 -19.55 45.60
CA GLY A 524 7.98 -20.29 44.37
C GLY A 524 8.91 -19.56 43.39
N THR A 525 9.25 -20.30 42.36
CA THR A 525 10.12 -19.82 41.26
C THR A 525 9.43 -20.09 39.93
N PHE A 526 9.31 -19.03 39.13
CA PHE A 526 8.77 -19.05 37.74
C PHE A 526 9.88 -18.82 36.74
N VAL A 527 10.02 -19.75 35.79
CA VAL A 527 10.98 -19.63 34.67
C VAL A 527 10.30 -18.93 33.52
N VAL A 528 10.86 -17.80 33.10
CA VAL A 528 10.39 -17.02 31.94
C VAL A 528 11.10 -17.53 30.69
N GLU A 529 10.34 -18.10 29.76
CA GLU A 529 10.81 -18.61 28.48
C GLU A 529 10.72 -17.56 27.38
N ASP A 530 9.78 -16.63 27.49
CA ASP A 530 9.60 -15.49 26.57
C ASP A 530 8.87 -14.33 27.28
N THR A 531 9.02 -13.11 26.74
CA THR A 531 8.30 -11.94 27.20
C THR A 531 7.64 -11.27 26.01
N VAL A 532 6.31 -11.10 26.06
CA VAL A 532 5.51 -10.58 24.96
C VAL A 532 4.69 -9.37 25.39
N LYS A 533 4.47 -8.43 24.45
CA LYS A 533 3.57 -7.31 24.68
C LYS A 533 2.14 -7.73 24.37
N VAL A 534 1.23 -7.47 25.31
CA VAL A 534 -0.20 -7.80 25.19
C VAL A 534 -1.07 -6.54 25.26
N VAL A 535 -2.37 -6.70 25.09
CA VAL A 535 -3.36 -5.61 25.08
C VAL A 535 -3.24 -4.75 26.35
N GLY A 536 -3.45 -3.44 26.24
CA GLY A 536 -3.41 -2.50 27.37
C GLY A 536 -2.00 -2.07 27.79
N ASN A 537 -1.01 -2.15 26.90
CA ASN A 537 0.40 -1.80 27.15
C ASN A 537 1.00 -2.58 28.33
N ARG A 538 0.72 -3.87 28.40
CA ARG A 538 1.20 -4.82 29.41
C ARG A 538 2.25 -5.75 28.83
N TYR A 539 3.15 -6.24 29.70
CA TYR A 539 4.14 -7.26 29.35
C TYR A 539 3.79 -8.56 30.07
N ALA A 540 3.54 -9.61 29.30
CA ALA A 540 3.29 -10.95 29.78
C ALA A 540 4.59 -11.75 29.76
N HIS A 541 5.06 -12.17 30.92
CA HIS A 541 6.21 -13.07 31.09
C HIS A 541 5.70 -14.50 30.98
N VAL A 542 5.90 -15.13 29.84
CA VAL A 542 5.37 -16.47 29.53
C VAL A 542 6.36 -17.53 29.96
N GLY A 543 5.88 -18.59 30.65
CA GLY A 543 6.75 -19.64 31.12
C GLY A 543 6.03 -20.66 32.00
N TYR A 544 6.72 -21.14 33.00
CA TYR A 544 6.18 -22.16 33.93
C TYR A 544 6.76 -22.04 35.34
N VAL A 545 6.03 -22.55 36.34
CA VAL A 545 6.53 -22.67 37.72
C VAL A 545 7.47 -23.87 37.79
N SER A 546 8.73 -23.63 38.13
CA SER A 546 9.75 -24.68 38.25
C SER A 546 9.89 -25.22 39.67
N GLU A 547 9.38 -24.51 40.67
CA GLU A 547 9.44 -24.91 42.08
C GLU A 547 8.40 -24.12 42.88
N GLY A 548 7.61 -24.84 43.71
CA GLY A 548 6.68 -24.26 44.66
C GLY A 548 5.41 -23.71 44.00
N MET A 549 4.98 -22.54 44.41
CA MET A 549 3.76 -21.90 43.96
C MET A 549 3.96 -20.39 43.95
N ILE A 550 3.42 -19.69 42.92
CA ILE A 550 3.37 -18.23 42.90
C ILE A 550 1.93 -17.72 42.92
N ARG A 551 1.67 -16.55 43.50
CA ARG A 551 0.32 -15.99 43.69
C ARG A 551 0.25 -14.53 43.32
N THR A 552 -0.92 -14.09 42.89
CA THR A 552 -1.25 -12.67 42.74
C THR A 552 -1.09 -11.96 44.07
N GLY A 553 -0.51 -10.73 44.03
CA GLY A 553 -0.22 -9.93 45.22
C GLY A 553 1.12 -10.26 45.91
N GLU A 554 1.82 -11.33 45.51
CA GLU A 554 3.14 -11.63 46.04
C GLU A 554 4.20 -10.67 45.51
N LYS A 555 5.15 -10.31 46.37
CA LYS A 555 6.33 -9.57 45.97
C LYS A 555 7.33 -10.50 45.30
N ALA A 556 7.70 -10.20 44.08
CA ALA A 556 8.61 -10.97 43.28
C ALA A 556 9.90 -10.22 42.94
N THR A 557 10.99 -10.95 42.89
CA THR A 557 12.26 -10.51 42.28
C THR A 557 12.34 -11.00 40.84
N LEU A 558 12.44 -10.08 39.91
CA LEU A 558 12.55 -10.32 38.47
C LEU A 558 14.01 -10.25 38.06
N SER A 559 14.53 -11.29 37.44
CA SER A 559 15.95 -11.38 37.03
C SER A 559 16.04 -11.83 35.57
N VAL A 560 16.51 -10.96 34.70
CA VAL A 560 16.74 -11.26 33.29
C VAL A 560 17.98 -12.11 33.13
N ASP A 561 17.97 -13.10 32.21
CA ASP A 561 19.18 -13.84 31.83
C ASP A 561 20.20 -12.88 31.20
N THR A 562 21.22 -12.56 31.94
CA THR A 562 22.25 -11.57 31.60
C THR A 562 23.01 -11.97 30.34
N LYS A 563 23.28 -13.26 30.13
CA LYS A 563 24.04 -13.75 28.98
C LYS A 563 23.22 -13.59 27.70
N THR A 564 21.98 -14.03 27.72
CA THR A 564 21.05 -13.92 26.60
C THR A 564 20.82 -12.45 26.23
N ARG A 565 20.50 -11.59 27.21
CA ARG A 565 20.31 -10.16 26.99
C ARG A 565 21.55 -9.47 26.41
N THR A 566 22.73 -9.75 26.94
CA THR A 566 23.99 -9.14 26.45
C THR A 566 24.24 -9.50 24.99
N ASN A 567 24.07 -10.76 24.63
CA ASN A 567 24.26 -11.20 23.25
C ASN A 567 23.19 -10.59 22.30
N THR A 568 21.94 -10.51 22.76
CA THR A 568 20.87 -9.83 21.99
C THR A 568 21.17 -8.34 21.78
N CYS A 569 21.68 -7.63 22.80
CA CYS A 569 22.15 -6.24 22.66
C CYS A 569 23.27 -6.09 21.63
N ARG A 570 24.24 -7.02 21.57
CA ARG A 570 25.31 -7.06 20.57
C ARG A 570 24.73 -7.20 19.18
N ASN A 571 23.89 -8.20 18.97
CA ASN A 571 23.24 -8.47 17.69
C ASN A 571 22.34 -7.31 17.22
N HIS A 572 21.61 -6.70 18.15
CA HIS A 572 20.78 -5.54 17.80
C HIS A 572 21.62 -4.30 17.43
N SER A 573 22.68 -4.06 18.17
CA SER A 573 23.60 -2.95 17.87
C SER A 573 24.33 -3.17 16.54
N ALA A 574 24.79 -4.41 16.26
CA ALA A 574 25.39 -4.76 14.98
C ALA A 574 24.44 -4.53 13.80
N THR A 575 23.11 -4.72 14.01
CA THR A 575 22.11 -4.49 12.96
C THR A 575 22.08 -3.03 12.50
N HIS A 576 22.22 -2.06 13.40
CA HIS A 576 22.29 -0.63 13.05
C HIS A 576 23.55 -0.32 12.22
N LEU A 577 24.70 -0.89 12.60
CA LEU A 577 25.93 -0.74 11.80
C LEU A 577 25.75 -1.38 10.42
N LEU A 578 25.16 -2.57 10.37
CA LEU A 578 24.88 -3.30 9.12
C LEU A 578 23.96 -2.50 8.19
N GLN A 579 22.86 -1.96 8.71
CA GLN A 579 21.92 -1.15 7.91
C GLN A 579 22.65 0.05 7.28
N LYS A 580 23.42 0.78 8.06
CA LYS A 580 24.15 1.94 7.55
C LYS A 580 25.22 1.55 6.54
N ALA A 581 25.99 0.47 6.78
CA ALA A 581 26.99 -0.04 5.85
C ALA A 581 26.37 -0.49 4.51
N LEU A 582 25.25 -1.18 4.55
CA LEU A 582 24.48 -1.57 3.35
C LEU A 582 24.08 -0.34 2.53
N ARG A 583 23.59 0.72 3.18
CA ARG A 583 23.24 1.97 2.50
C ARG A 583 24.44 2.71 1.91
N GLU A 584 25.60 2.62 2.52
CA GLU A 584 26.84 3.22 1.98
C GLU A 584 27.37 2.45 0.76
N VAL A 585 27.27 1.13 0.77
CA VAL A 585 27.81 0.27 -0.31
C VAL A 585 26.83 0.14 -1.47
N LEU A 586 25.54 -0.06 -1.18
CA LEU A 586 24.53 -0.36 -2.19
C LEU A 586 23.70 0.86 -2.61
N GLY A 587 23.64 1.91 -1.78
CA GLY A 587 22.91 3.15 -2.03
C GLY A 587 21.75 3.39 -1.08
N THR A 588 21.24 4.62 -1.10
CA THR A 588 20.21 5.13 -0.16
C THR A 588 18.84 4.48 -0.31
N HIS A 589 18.59 3.74 -1.40
CA HIS A 589 17.37 2.98 -1.64
C HIS A 589 17.23 1.73 -0.75
N VAL A 590 18.30 1.32 -0.08
CA VAL A 590 18.26 0.21 0.88
C VAL A 590 17.42 0.64 2.08
N GLU A 591 16.28 -0.03 2.25
CA GLU A 591 15.34 0.17 3.36
C GLU A 591 15.07 -1.17 4.04
N GLN A 592 14.86 -1.13 5.35
CA GLN A 592 14.52 -2.33 6.12
C GLN A 592 13.15 -2.85 5.69
N ALA A 593 13.10 -4.10 5.24
CA ALA A 593 11.86 -4.85 4.97
C ALA A 593 11.47 -5.74 6.16
N GLY A 594 12.43 -6.11 7.01
CA GLY A 594 12.24 -6.88 8.23
C GLY A 594 13.53 -6.99 9.01
N SER A 595 13.42 -7.28 10.29
CA SER A 595 14.58 -7.56 11.13
C SER A 595 14.23 -8.59 12.22
N TYR A 596 15.25 -9.30 12.69
CA TYR A 596 15.13 -10.23 13.80
C TYR A 596 16.47 -10.34 14.54
N GLN A 597 16.47 -10.15 15.84
CA GLN A 597 17.63 -10.24 16.69
C GLN A 597 17.33 -11.10 17.92
N ASP A 598 18.15 -12.14 18.11
CA ASP A 598 18.19 -12.96 19.32
C ASP A 598 19.62 -13.04 19.88
N ALA A 599 19.85 -13.96 20.83
CA ALA A 599 21.17 -14.14 21.43
C ALA A 599 22.20 -14.83 20.52
N GLU A 600 21.78 -15.44 19.42
CA GLU A 600 22.64 -16.24 18.53
C GLU A 600 22.92 -15.56 17.22
N ARG A 601 21.96 -14.77 16.68
CA ARG A 601 22.03 -14.18 15.35
C ARG A 601 21.27 -12.89 15.20
N THR A 602 21.62 -12.15 14.14
CA THR A 602 20.75 -11.13 13.54
C THR A 602 20.35 -11.54 12.14
N ARG A 603 19.09 -11.23 11.76
CA ARG A 603 18.63 -11.26 10.38
C ARG A 603 18.15 -9.86 10.03
N PHE A 604 18.59 -9.37 8.87
CA PHE A 604 18.18 -8.08 8.35
C PHE A 604 17.72 -8.26 6.91
N ASP A 605 16.42 -8.11 6.69
CA ASP A 605 15.79 -8.19 5.38
C ASP A 605 15.69 -6.76 4.83
N PHE A 606 16.17 -6.54 3.62
CA PHE A 606 16.23 -5.19 3.04
C PHE A 606 15.87 -5.19 1.56
N SER A 607 15.39 -4.03 1.10
CA SER A 607 15.08 -3.81 -0.32
C SER A 607 16.35 -3.62 -1.13
N HIS A 608 16.56 -4.50 -2.11
CA HIS A 608 17.61 -4.34 -3.13
C HIS A 608 17.22 -5.10 -4.39
N PHE A 609 17.68 -4.63 -5.54
CA PHE A 609 17.24 -5.14 -6.85
C PHE A 609 18.06 -6.32 -7.38
N SER A 610 19.21 -6.63 -6.79
CA SER A 610 20.06 -7.75 -7.21
C SER A 610 20.68 -8.47 -6.02
N ALA A 611 21.19 -9.68 -6.23
CA ALA A 611 22.04 -10.32 -5.24
C ALA A 611 23.34 -9.48 -5.05
N MET A 612 23.80 -9.37 -3.82
CA MET A 612 25.07 -8.71 -3.54
C MET A 612 26.24 -9.50 -4.13
N THR A 613 27.22 -8.79 -4.67
CA THR A 613 28.48 -9.37 -5.11
C THR A 613 29.37 -9.74 -3.92
N ALA A 614 30.38 -10.57 -4.14
CA ALA A 614 31.34 -10.92 -3.11
C ALA A 614 32.15 -9.68 -2.61
N GLU A 615 32.42 -8.73 -3.50
CA GLU A 615 33.10 -7.48 -3.18
C GLU A 615 32.22 -6.56 -2.33
N GLU A 616 30.93 -6.44 -2.65
CA GLU A 616 29.96 -5.66 -1.87
C GLU A 616 29.77 -6.25 -0.47
N LEU A 617 29.61 -7.57 -0.36
CA LEU A 617 29.53 -8.27 0.93
C LEU A 617 30.76 -8.02 1.77
N LYS A 618 31.96 -8.16 1.17
CA LYS A 618 33.23 -7.92 1.86
C LYS A 618 33.34 -6.47 2.31
N ARG A 619 32.94 -5.51 1.47
CA ARG A 619 32.98 -4.09 1.81
C ARG A 619 32.04 -3.75 2.98
N VAL A 620 30.83 -4.31 3.01
CA VAL A 620 29.89 -4.15 4.13
C VAL A 620 30.48 -4.73 5.42
N GLU A 621 31.03 -5.93 5.36
CA GLU A 621 31.71 -6.57 6.50
C GLU A 621 32.88 -5.70 7.03
N ASP A 622 33.69 -5.18 6.14
CA ASP A 622 34.86 -4.33 6.51
C ASP A 622 34.38 -3.05 7.21
N ILE A 623 33.36 -2.37 6.70
CA ILE A 623 32.77 -1.16 7.32
C ILE A 623 32.23 -1.47 8.72
N VAL A 624 31.44 -2.55 8.87
CA VAL A 624 30.90 -2.93 10.17
C VAL A 624 32.00 -3.20 11.18
N ASN A 625 33.00 -3.99 10.80
CA ASN A 625 34.15 -4.31 11.68
C ASN A 625 35.01 -3.08 11.98
N GLU A 626 35.19 -2.15 11.04
CA GLU A 626 35.87 -0.87 11.26
C GLU A 626 35.14 -0.07 12.37
N LYS A 627 33.81 0.05 12.28
CA LYS A 627 33.00 0.79 13.27
C LYS A 627 32.96 0.11 14.64
N ILE A 628 33.04 -1.21 14.69
CA ILE A 628 33.24 -1.95 15.94
C ILE A 628 34.61 -1.59 16.57
N ASN A 629 35.67 -1.63 15.79
CA ASN A 629 37.00 -1.35 16.25
C ASN A 629 37.25 0.12 16.63
N GLU A 630 36.49 1.06 16.07
CA GLU A 630 36.53 2.48 16.44
C GLU A 630 36.04 2.74 17.88
N ALA A 631 35.42 1.77 18.53
CA ALA A 631 34.93 1.86 19.90
C ALA A 631 33.99 3.08 20.13
N ILE A 632 33.02 3.25 19.27
CA ILE A 632 32.12 4.39 19.28
C ILE A 632 31.11 4.26 20.46
N GLU A 633 30.97 5.36 21.22
CA GLU A 633 29.93 5.41 22.27
C GLU A 633 28.53 5.33 21.67
N VAL A 634 27.68 4.44 22.22
CA VAL A 634 26.29 4.31 21.83
C VAL A 634 25.43 5.17 22.76
N ARG A 635 24.86 6.24 22.21
CA ARG A 635 24.03 7.20 22.97
C ARG A 635 22.55 6.99 22.64
N THR A 636 21.74 7.26 23.64
CA THR A 636 20.31 7.24 23.52
C THR A 636 19.71 8.54 24.04
N ASP A 637 18.94 9.22 23.19
CA ASP A 637 18.26 10.45 23.50
C ASP A 637 16.74 10.26 23.33
N ILE A 638 15.95 10.84 24.23
CA ILE A 638 14.49 10.85 24.12
C ILE A 638 14.08 12.27 23.71
N MET A 639 13.41 12.41 22.58
CA MET A 639 12.99 13.70 22.04
C MET A 639 11.67 13.57 21.28
N THR A 640 11.09 14.69 20.86
CA THR A 640 9.90 14.66 20.01
C THR A 640 10.23 14.15 18.61
N VAL A 641 9.24 13.60 17.91
CA VAL A 641 9.42 13.09 16.52
C VAL A 641 10.00 14.16 15.61
N ASP A 642 9.55 15.41 15.75
CA ASP A 642 10.01 16.53 14.92
C ASP A 642 11.44 16.94 15.23
N GLU A 643 11.86 16.91 16.48
CA GLU A 643 13.25 17.13 16.87
C GLU A 643 14.16 16.02 16.34
N ALA A 644 13.71 14.76 16.47
CA ALA A 644 14.45 13.59 15.99
C ALA A 644 14.66 13.63 14.47
N LYS A 645 13.65 13.98 13.69
CA LYS A 645 13.78 14.17 12.23
C LYS A 645 14.78 15.27 11.86
N LYS A 646 14.82 16.38 12.61
CA LYS A 646 15.78 17.46 12.38
C LYS A 646 17.25 17.05 12.63
N THR A 647 17.46 16.03 13.45
CA THR A 647 18.82 15.48 13.67
C THR A 647 19.29 14.59 12.53
N GLY A 648 18.46 14.31 11.54
CA GLY A 648 18.75 13.36 10.47
C GLY A 648 18.58 11.90 10.89
N ALA A 649 17.95 11.63 12.03
CA ALA A 649 17.70 10.28 12.49
C ALA A 649 16.72 9.56 11.55
N MET A 650 17.06 8.32 11.20
CA MET A 650 16.24 7.48 10.32
C MET A 650 15.10 6.87 11.11
N ALA A 651 13.87 7.07 10.63
CA ALA A 651 12.68 6.42 11.13
C ALA A 651 12.32 5.23 10.23
N LEU A 652 11.83 4.13 10.79
CA LEU A 652 11.27 3.04 10.01
C LEU A 652 9.96 3.50 9.37
N PHE A 653 9.82 3.27 8.07
CA PHE A 653 8.58 3.57 7.35
C PHE A 653 7.46 2.68 7.87
N GLY A 654 6.35 3.30 8.30
CA GLY A 654 5.10 2.59 8.68
C GLY A 654 4.88 2.35 10.16
N GLU A 655 5.80 2.73 11.06
CA GLU A 655 5.54 2.65 12.51
C GLU A 655 4.88 3.93 13.04
N LYS A 656 3.86 3.73 13.92
CA LYS A 656 3.27 4.83 14.69
C LYS A 656 4.18 5.15 15.86
N TYR A 657 4.79 6.31 15.83
CA TYR A 657 5.55 6.82 16.95
C TYR A 657 4.65 7.68 17.86
N GLY A 658 4.79 7.54 19.18
CA GLY A 658 4.17 8.44 20.15
C GLY A 658 4.73 9.85 20.05
N GLU A 659 4.28 10.77 20.92
CA GLU A 659 4.78 12.16 20.97
C GLU A 659 6.31 12.23 21.14
N LYS A 660 6.89 11.26 21.84
CA LYS A 660 8.33 11.14 22.08
C LYS A 660 8.86 9.84 21.54
N VAL A 661 10.04 9.89 20.94
CA VAL A 661 10.77 8.75 20.39
C VAL A 661 12.15 8.63 21.02
N ARG A 662 12.63 7.40 21.07
CA ARG A 662 13.98 7.08 21.49
C ARG A 662 14.87 7.01 20.25
N VAL A 663 15.91 7.84 20.21
CA VAL A 663 16.92 7.90 19.14
C VAL A 663 18.21 7.28 19.63
N VAL A 664 18.67 6.23 18.94
CA VAL A 664 19.95 5.57 19.20
C VAL A 664 20.98 6.08 18.22
N SER A 665 22.09 6.58 18.71
CA SER A 665 23.17 7.17 17.92
C SER A 665 24.49 6.44 18.18
N MET A 666 25.20 6.09 17.12
CA MET A 666 26.57 5.54 17.15
C MET A 666 27.49 6.54 16.45
N GLY A 667 27.91 7.57 17.21
CA GLY A 667 28.61 8.74 16.68
C GLY A 667 27.78 9.43 15.59
N ASP A 668 28.45 9.82 14.51
CA ASP A 668 27.83 10.37 13.30
C ASP A 668 27.55 9.29 12.25
N PHE A 669 27.93 8.03 12.51
CA PHE A 669 27.80 6.94 11.54
C PHE A 669 26.35 6.45 11.43
N SER A 670 25.69 6.11 12.54
CA SER A 670 24.30 5.67 12.54
C SER A 670 23.47 6.44 13.56
N LYS A 671 22.27 6.86 13.16
CA LYS A 671 21.29 7.53 14.03
C LYS A 671 19.89 7.11 13.62
N GLU A 672 19.20 6.39 14.51
CA GLU A 672 17.94 5.73 14.16
C GLU A 672 16.93 5.75 15.32
N PHE A 673 15.65 5.74 14.99
CA PHE A 673 14.58 5.54 15.96
C PHE A 673 14.58 4.07 16.38
N CYS A 674 14.85 3.79 17.65
CA CYS A 674 14.91 2.42 18.13
C CYS A 674 14.50 2.31 19.61
N GLY A 675 13.51 1.46 19.87
CA GLY A 675 13.04 1.10 21.22
C GLY A 675 13.80 -0.08 21.86
N GLY A 676 14.72 -0.70 21.15
CA GLY A 676 15.44 -1.89 21.61
C GLY A 676 16.54 -1.65 22.62
N THR A 677 17.17 -2.71 23.07
CA THR A 677 18.30 -2.67 23.99
C THR A 677 19.63 -2.79 23.24
N HIS A 678 20.62 -2.03 23.63
CA HIS A 678 21.90 -1.88 22.93
C HIS A 678 23.10 -2.00 23.85
N VAL A 679 24.28 -2.25 23.27
CA VAL A 679 25.56 -2.12 23.96
C VAL A 679 25.85 -0.63 24.26
N LYS A 680 26.74 -0.37 25.20
CA LYS A 680 27.15 1.01 25.53
C LYS A 680 28.26 1.53 24.63
N ASN A 681 29.00 0.62 24.01
CA ASN A 681 30.11 0.95 23.10
C ASN A 681 30.14 -0.09 21.97
N THR A 682 30.45 0.33 20.74
CA THR A 682 30.50 -0.61 19.61
C THR A 682 31.55 -1.68 19.76
N SER A 683 32.62 -1.44 20.54
CA SER A 683 33.62 -2.46 20.87
C SER A 683 33.10 -3.62 21.73
N ASP A 684 31.89 -3.51 22.29
CA ASP A 684 31.24 -4.59 23.04
C ASP A 684 30.51 -5.59 22.12
N ILE A 685 30.35 -5.28 20.82
CA ILE A 685 29.78 -6.16 19.79
C ILE A 685 30.76 -7.30 19.45
#